data_3c08f945e50957dbb4dd69d4c3048aad
#
_entry.id   3c08f945e50957dbb4dd69d4c3048aad
#
_cell.length_a   1.000
_cell.length_b   1.000
_cell.length_c   1.000
_cell.angle_alpha   90.00
_cell.angle_beta   90.00
_cell.angle_gamma   90.00
#
_symmetry.space_group_name_H-M   'P 1'
#
loop_
_entity.id
_entity.type
_entity.pdbx_description
1 polymer ?
#
loop_
_entity_poly.entity_id
_entity_poly.type
_entity_poly.pdbx_seq_one_letter_code
_entity_poly.pdbx_strand_id
1 'polypeptide(L)'
;MIPKENFEQHTPMMKQYLQLKAENPDILLFYRMGDFYELFYDDAKRASALLDISLTKRGQSAGQPIPMAGVPYHAVEGYLAKLVQLGESVAICEQIGDPNTAKGPVERQIVRIVTPGTVSDEALLPERQDNLIAAVYQEKDHFGLATLDMTSGRFQLCEPQSKADLQTELQRISPVELLYCEDFADFQLIEHAKGLRRRPIWEFELKTAIQQICHQFNTKDLRGFGVEKAILGLCAAGCLLQYARETQRTALPHIQSIHLIQHSENIQLDAATRRNLELTQNLAGGTENTLAAVLDKCVTPMGSRLLKRWIHQPICDVEKLTQRQQAIGAILEQDLVADLQPYLQQVGDMERILARVALRTARPRDLTRLRTALEQIPYIKNWLAEKTSAKMTALYQQLGDFSAQFDLLQRAIIDSPPVLIRDGGVIAAGYNAELDEWRELSDGATRYLEDLEQRERESTGIDTLKIGFNAVHGYYIQISQGQAHKAPIHYVRRQTLKNAERYIIPELKTYEDKVLKAKGASLALEKQLYDEIFDQLLPHLGDLQLAGLALAELDVLTNLAERAESLNYVAPTFSAQTGIHIQNGRHPVVEQVLKEPFIANPTELTEQQHFLIITGPNMGGKSTYMRQTALITLMAYMGSFVPADSAVIGPIDRIFTRIGASDDLASGRSTFMVEMTEMANILHQATDKSLVLIDEIGRGTSTYDGLSLAWACAEWLAKKICSLTLFATHYFELTVLPEQVQGIGNIHLDAIEHNDTIAFMHAVQKGAASKSYGLAVAALAGVPQQVIKLAKQKLAQLEKLSQQNTNQQIQDLRLLNQRQGELAFDQAEDENKEMLLNMLQELDPDELSPKQALAYLYQLKKMIKQ
;
A
#
# COMPACT_ATOMS: atom_id res chain seq x y z
N MET A 1 -32.24 -1.44 -15.54
CA MET A 1 -33.42 -1.81 -14.72
C MET A 1 -34.33 -2.69 -15.53
N ILE A 2 -34.57 -3.93 -15.12
CA ILE A 2 -35.55 -4.80 -15.75
C ILE A 2 -36.92 -4.27 -15.31
N PRO A 3 -37.88 -4.00 -16.25
CA PRO A 3 -39.19 -3.52 -15.90
C PRO A 3 -39.89 -4.50 -14.97
N LYS A 4 -40.52 -4.02 -13.90
CA LYS A 4 -41.28 -4.84 -12.92
C LYS A 4 -42.42 -5.67 -13.57
N GLU A 5 -42.84 -5.31 -14.75
CA GLU A 5 -43.96 -5.93 -15.47
C GLU A 5 -43.70 -7.35 -15.95
N ASN A 6 -42.44 -7.79 -16.08
CA ASN A 6 -42.12 -9.15 -16.56
C ASN A 6 -41.64 -10.12 -15.48
N PHE A 7 -41.57 -9.69 -14.22
CA PHE A 7 -40.97 -10.51 -13.13
C PHE A 7 -41.74 -11.83 -12.93
N GLU A 8 -43.07 -11.80 -13.03
CA GLU A 8 -43.94 -12.98 -12.86
C GLU A 8 -43.72 -14.07 -13.92
N GLN A 9 -43.22 -13.73 -15.10
CA GLN A 9 -43.00 -14.65 -16.22
C GLN A 9 -41.68 -15.45 -16.12
N HIS A 10 -40.82 -15.11 -15.16
CA HIS A 10 -39.57 -15.82 -14.98
C HIS A 10 -39.77 -17.11 -14.16
N THR A 11 -38.85 -18.09 -14.40
CA THR A 11 -38.80 -19.32 -13.59
C THR A 11 -38.42 -18.99 -12.13
N PRO A 12 -38.82 -19.80 -11.14
CA PRO A 12 -38.53 -19.53 -9.73
C PRO A 12 -37.06 -19.26 -9.44
N MET A 13 -36.15 -20.00 -10.08
CA MET A 13 -34.69 -19.79 -9.97
C MET A 13 -34.28 -18.43 -10.55
N MET A 14 -34.80 -18.03 -11.71
CA MET A 14 -34.49 -16.73 -12.33
C MET A 14 -35.07 -15.57 -11.54
N LYS A 15 -36.23 -15.74 -10.92
CA LYS A 15 -36.81 -14.76 -9.98
C LYS A 15 -35.83 -14.49 -8.83
N GLN A 16 -35.32 -15.55 -8.20
CA GLN A 16 -34.33 -15.44 -7.12
C GLN A 16 -33.04 -14.76 -7.60
N TYR A 17 -32.50 -15.14 -8.76
CA TYR A 17 -31.32 -14.51 -9.34
C TYR A 17 -31.53 -13.00 -9.59
N LEU A 18 -32.64 -12.64 -10.24
CA LEU A 18 -32.97 -11.25 -10.59
C LEU A 18 -33.19 -10.38 -9.34
N GLN A 19 -33.75 -10.96 -8.27
CA GLN A 19 -33.93 -10.27 -7.00
C GLN A 19 -32.60 -9.93 -6.36
N LEU A 20 -31.68 -10.91 -6.26
CA LEU A 20 -30.33 -10.70 -5.74
C LEU A 20 -29.52 -9.72 -6.61
N LYS A 21 -29.71 -9.77 -7.94
CA LYS A 21 -29.07 -8.85 -8.87
C LYS A 21 -29.61 -7.43 -8.73
N ALA A 22 -30.89 -7.25 -8.44
CA ALA A 22 -31.49 -5.93 -8.22
C ALA A 22 -30.94 -5.22 -6.98
N GLU A 23 -30.52 -5.98 -5.96
CA GLU A 23 -29.83 -5.44 -4.77
C GLU A 23 -28.40 -4.96 -5.09
N ASN A 24 -27.76 -5.56 -6.12
CA ASN A 24 -26.37 -5.30 -6.49
C ASN A 24 -26.24 -5.13 -8.03
N PRO A 25 -26.80 -4.07 -8.61
CA PRO A 25 -26.96 -3.95 -10.07
C PRO A 25 -25.61 -3.88 -10.82
N ASP A 26 -24.60 -3.26 -10.25
CA ASP A 26 -23.30 -3.02 -10.89
C ASP A 26 -22.24 -4.10 -10.60
N ILE A 27 -22.53 -5.03 -9.68
CA ILE A 27 -21.60 -6.06 -9.21
C ILE A 27 -21.89 -7.37 -9.95
N LEU A 28 -20.86 -8.07 -10.45
CA LEU A 28 -21.00 -9.39 -11.05
C LEU A 28 -21.53 -10.40 -10.05
N LEU A 29 -22.63 -11.10 -10.34
CA LEU A 29 -23.22 -12.08 -9.44
C LEU A 29 -22.78 -13.49 -9.81
N PHE A 30 -21.91 -14.09 -8.99
CA PHE A 30 -21.51 -15.50 -9.08
C PHE A 30 -22.51 -16.37 -8.34
N TYR A 31 -23.42 -16.96 -9.08
CA TYR A 31 -24.56 -17.69 -8.55
C TYR A 31 -24.30 -19.19 -8.51
N ARG A 32 -24.22 -19.78 -7.32
CA ARG A 32 -23.86 -21.19 -7.12
C ARG A 32 -24.88 -22.14 -7.71
N MET A 33 -24.44 -23.02 -8.63
CA MET A 33 -25.24 -24.06 -9.27
C MET A 33 -24.44 -25.37 -9.33
N GLY A 34 -24.61 -26.23 -8.33
CA GLY A 34 -23.86 -27.46 -8.24
C GLY A 34 -22.33 -27.19 -8.16
N ASP A 35 -21.54 -27.69 -9.13
CA ASP A 35 -20.10 -27.54 -9.19
C ASP A 35 -19.64 -26.29 -9.94
N PHE A 36 -20.56 -25.38 -10.28
CA PHE A 36 -20.27 -24.14 -10.99
C PHE A 36 -20.81 -22.93 -10.26
N TYR A 37 -20.16 -21.78 -10.50
CA TYR A 37 -20.76 -20.48 -10.37
C TYR A 37 -21.22 -20.05 -11.75
N GLU A 38 -22.51 -19.86 -11.91
CA GLU A 38 -23.13 -19.44 -13.16
C GLU A 38 -23.47 -17.95 -13.10
N LEU A 39 -23.28 -17.26 -14.21
CA LEU A 39 -23.65 -15.88 -14.43
C LEU A 39 -24.69 -15.83 -15.56
N PHE A 40 -25.65 -14.91 -15.47
CA PHE A 40 -26.74 -14.81 -16.44
C PHE A 40 -26.84 -13.39 -17.00
N TYR A 41 -27.51 -13.26 -18.14
CA TYR A 41 -27.81 -12.01 -18.83
C TYR A 41 -26.55 -11.15 -19.10
N ASP A 42 -26.56 -9.90 -18.68
CA ASP A 42 -25.46 -8.96 -18.93
C ASP A 42 -24.20 -9.32 -18.13
N ASP A 43 -24.35 -9.90 -16.93
CA ASP A 43 -23.21 -10.42 -16.17
C ASP A 43 -22.47 -11.52 -16.93
N ALA A 44 -23.20 -12.41 -17.60
CA ALA A 44 -22.60 -13.46 -18.43
C ALA A 44 -21.81 -12.89 -19.60
N LYS A 45 -22.35 -11.89 -20.29
CA LYS A 45 -21.66 -11.21 -21.40
C LYS A 45 -20.41 -10.49 -20.92
N ARG A 46 -20.51 -9.74 -19.80
CA ARG A 46 -19.40 -9.01 -19.18
C ARG A 46 -18.31 -9.95 -18.71
N ALA A 47 -18.66 -11.00 -17.98
CA ALA A 47 -17.70 -12.00 -17.51
C ALA A 47 -17.02 -12.77 -18.67
N SER A 48 -17.79 -13.11 -19.72
CA SER A 48 -17.21 -13.75 -20.91
C SER A 48 -16.16 -12.88 -21.57
N ALA A 49 -16.41 -11.58 -21.70
CA ALA A 49 -15.45 -10.62 -22.28
C ALA A 49 -14.21 -10.41 -21.39
N LEU A 50 -14.38 -10.32 -20.06
CA LEU A 50 -13.29 -10.05 -19.13
C LEU A 50 -12.40 -11.27 -18.84
N LEU A 51 -13.00 -12.46 -18.81
CA LEU A 51 -12.33 -13.70 -18.41
C LEU A 51 -11.95 -14.62 -19.59
N ASP A 52 -12.40 -14.26 -20.79
CA ASP A 52 -12.24 -15.10 -22.00
C ASP A 52 -12.85 -16.51 -21.80
N ILE A 53 -14.07 -16.55 -21.24
CA ILE A 53 -14.83 -17.78 -21.04
C ILE A 53 -16.00 -17.85 -22.01
N SER A 54 -16.42 -19.08 -22.35
CA SER A 54 -17.47 -19.33 -23.32
C SER A 54 -18.82 -18.76 -22.88
N LEU A 55 -19.43 -17.92 -23.72
CA LEU A 55 -20.82 -17.48 -23.58
C LEU A 55 -21.75 -18.51 -24.20
N THR A 56 -22.63 -19.08 -23.42
CA THR A 56 -23.61 -20.10 -23.83
C THR A 56 -25.05 -19.59 -23.64
N LYS A 57 -26.03 -20.40 -23.96
CA LYS A 57 -27.44 -20.12 -23.74
C LYS A 57 -28.07 -21.27 -22.97
N ARG A 58 -28.83 -20.95 -21.92
CA ARG A 58 -29.52 -21.96 -21.09
C ARG A 58 -31.03 -21.72 -21.08
N GLY A 59 -31.78 -22.55 -21.78
CA GLY A 59 -33.24 -22.51 -21.79
C GLY A 59 -33.80 -21.16 -22.21
N GLN A 60 -35.05 -20.92 -21.83
CA GLN A 60 -35.78 -19.66 -22.05
C GLN A 60 -36.43 -19.21 -20.75
N SER A 61 -36.49 -17.90 -20.53
CA SER A 61 -37.23 -17.27 -19.46
C SER A 61 -37.89 -16.00 -19.99
N ALA A 62 -39.14 -15.79 -19.70
CA ALA A 62 -39.98 -14.73 -20.28
C ALA A 62 -39.92 -14.70 -21.81
N GLY A 63 -39.88 -15.88 -22.48
CA GLY A 63 -39.87 -16.01 -23.93
C GLY A 63 -38.54 -15.71 -24.62
N GLN A 64 -37.47 -15.41 -23.87
CA GLN A 64 -36.16 -15.10 -24.43
C GLN A 64 -35.08 -16.12 -23.96
N PRO A 65 -34.11 -16.47 -24.80
CA PRO A 65 -32.98 -17.30 -24.42
C PRO A 65 -32.14 -16.59 -23.36
N ILE A 66 -31.71 -17.34 -22.35
CA ILE A 66 -30.90 -16.79 -21.24
C ILE A 66 -29.41 -16.90 -21.60
N PRO A 67 -28.69 -15.79 -21.85
CA PRO A 67 -27.24 -15.82 -21.95
C PRO A 67 -26.64 -16.30 -20.65
N MET A 68 -25.68 -17.24 -20.69
CA MET A 68 -25.06 -17.84 -19.53
C MET A 68 -23.55 -18.01 -19.75
N ALA A 69 -22.79 -17.74 -18.72
CA ALA A 69 -21.38 -18.11 -18.60
C ALA A 69 -21.17 -18.75 -17.23
N GLY A 70 -20.17 -19.60 -17.09
CA GLY A 70 -19.95 -20.28 -15.82
C GLY A 70 -18.48 -20.57 -15.58
N VAL A 71 -18.07 -20.55 -14.32
CA VAL A 71 -16.73 -20.91 -13.87
C VAL A 71 -16.84 -22.09 -12.90
N PRO A 72 -15.93 -23.09 -13.01
CA PRO A 72 -15.94 -24.21 -12.09
C PRO A 72 -15.68 -23.73 -10.65
N TYR A 73 -16.43 -24.24 -9.70
CA TYR A 73 -16.30 -23.86 -8.28
C TYR A 73 -14.87 -24.03 -7.75
N HIS A 74 -14.22 -25.15 -8.10
CA HIS A 74 -12.86 -25.43 -7.65
C HIS A 74 -11.80 -24.48 -8.23
N ALA A 75 -12.08 -23.79 -9.34
CA ALA A 75 -11.17 -22.88 -10.03
C ALA A 75 -11.54 -21.40 -9.84
N VAL A 76 -12.58 -21.10 -9.05
CA VAL A 76 -13.14 -19.75 -8.91
C VAL A 76 -12.12 -18.70 -8.48
N GLU A 77 -11.15 -19.09 -7.66
CA GLU A 77 -10.12 -18.16 -7.13
C GLU A 77 -9.28 -17.52 -8.25
N GLY A 78 -8.87 -18.31 -9.24
CA GLY A 78 -8.11 -17.78 -10.37
C GLY A 78 -8.92 -16.79 -11.22
N TYR A 79 -10.24 -17.01 -11.33
CA TYR A 79 -11.12 -16.08 -12.03
C TYR A 79 -11.41 -14.82 -11.19
N LEU A 80 -11.59 -14.96 -9.87
CA LEU A 80 -11.72 -13.81 -8.96
C LEU A 80 -10.47 -12.95 -8.98
N ALA A 81 -9.27 -13.56 -8.99
CA ALA A 81 -8.01 -12.82 -9.08
C ALA A 81 -7.96 -11.93 -10.33
N LYS A 82 -8.33 -12.45 -11.49
CA LYS A 82 -8.39 -11.67 -12.74
C LYS A 82 -9.39 -10.52 -12.65
N LEU A 83 -10.59 -10.78 -12.14
CA LEU A 83 -11.64 -9.75 -12.00
C LEU A 83 -11.23 -8.65 -11.03
N VAL A 84 -10.69 -9.00 -9.88
CA VAL A 84 -10.18 -8.05 -8.88
C VAL A 84 -9.06 -7.19 -9.46
N GLN A 85 -8.11 -7.79 -10.20
CA GLN A 85 -7.03 -7.04 -10.87
C GLN A 85 -7.56 -6.06 -11.94
N LEU A 86 -8.69 -6.39 -12.58
CA LEU A 86 -9.38 -5.51 -13.52
C LEU A 86 -10.23 -4.43 -12.82
N GLY A 87 -10.26 -4.41 -11.48
CA GLY A 87 -11.05 -3.46 -10.69
C GLY A 87 -12.52 -3.84 -10.52
N GLU A 88 -12.90 -5.06 -10.91
CA GLU A 88 -14.26 -5.56 -10.81
C GLU A 88 -14.61 -6.04 -9.40
N SER A 89 -15.90 -5.93 -9.06
CA SER A 89 -16.45 -6.50 -7.83
C SER A 89 -17.35 -7.67 -8.13
N VAL A 90 -17.31 -8.68 -7.26
CA VAL A 90 -18.05 -9.94 -7.45
C VAL A 90 -18.83 -10.30 -6.18
N ALA A 91 -20.12 -10.44 -6.29
CA ALA A 91 -20.99 -10.99 -5.23
C ALA A 91 -20.99 -12.51 -5.32
N ILE A 92 -20.55 -13.17 -4.25
CA ILE A 92 -20.54 -14.63 -4.13
C ILE A 92 -21.86 -15.07 -3.50
N CYS A 93 -22.62 -15.82 -4.26
CA CYS A 93 -23.92 -16.33 -3.84
C CYS A 93 -23.87 -17.83 -3.63
N GLU A 94 -24.11 -18.28 -2.40
CA GLU A 94 -24.05 -19.68 -1.98
C GLU A 94 -25.46 -20.24 -1.70
N GLN A 95 -25.55 -21.57 -1.77
CA GLN A 95 -26.75 -22.31 -1.39
C GLN A 95 -26.83 -22.39 0.14
N ILE A 96 -28.01 -22.09 0.68
CA ILE A 96 -28.31 -22.16 2.11
C ILE A 96 -29.24 -23.35 2.37
N GLY A 97 -28.85 -24.21 3.32
CA GLY A 97 -29.61 -25.43 3.67
C GLY A 97 -29.21 -26.65 2.87
N ASP A 98 -29.83 -27.81 3.22
CA ASP A 98 -29.56 -29.11 2.58
C ASP A 98 -30.40 -29.27 1.31
N PRO A 99 -29.75 -29.43 0.12
CA PRO A 99 -30.45 -29.65 -1.14
C PRO A 99 -31.43 -30.84 -1.13
N ASN A 100 -31.16 -31.86 -0.28
CA ASN A 100 -31.94 -33.07 -0.22
C ASN A 100 -33.24 -32.93 0.57
N THR A 101 -33.38 -31.90 1.40
CA THR A 101 -34.57 -31.61 2.24
C THR A 101 -35.43 -30.50 1.69
N ALA A 102 -34.98 -29.75 0.69
CA ALA A 102 -35.66 -28.60 0.17
C ALA A 102 -36.89 -28.98 -0.70
N LYS A 103 -38.08 -28.49 -0.32
CA LYS A 103 -39.30 -28.56 -1.15
C LYS A 103 -39.31 -27.36 -2.09
N GLY A 104 -38.57 -27.42 -3.20
CA GLY A 104 -38.45 -26.34 -4.18
C GLY A 104 -37.00 -25.94 -4.52
N PRO A 105 -36.79 -24.78 -5.19
CA PRO A 105 -35.44 -24.29 -5.44
C PRO A 105 -34.72 -24.03 -4.11
N VAL A 106 -33.50 -24.56 -3.96
CA VAL A 106 -32.68 -24.28 -2.77
C VAL A 106 -32.50 -22.75 -2.63
N GLU A 107 -32.69 -22.25 -1.42
CA GLU A 107 -32.46 -20.85 -1.12
C GLU A 107 -31.00 -20.48 -1.34
N ARG A 108 -30.74 -19.29 -1.88
CA ARG A 108 -29.40 -18.77 -2.11
C ARG A 108 -29.31 -17.35 -1.60
N GLN A 109 -28.20 -17.06 -0.98
CA GLN A 109 -27.90 -15.73 -0.42
C GLN A 109 -26.50 -15.30 -0.81
N ILE A 110 -26.30 -13.99 -0.94
CA ILE A 110 -24.97 -13.42 -1.10
C ILE A 110 -24.27 -13.50 0.25
N VAL A 111 -23.23 -14.32 0.33
CA VAL A 111 -22.45 -14.55 1.56
C VAL A 111 -21.35 -13.52 1.73
N ARG A 112 -20.79 -13.00 0.64
CA ARG A 112 -19.83 -11.91 0.64
C ARG A 112 -19.76 -11.22 -0.73
N ILE A 113 -19.27 -10.00 -0.73
CA ILE A 113 -18.91 -9.26 -1.95
C ILE A 113 -17.39 -9.09 -1.95
N VAL A 114 -16.73 -9.63 -2.96
CA VAL A 114 -15.28 -9.49 -3.16
C VAL A 114 -15.05 -8.24 -4.00
N THR A 115 -14.35 -7.25 -3.42
CA THR A 115 -13.94 -6.04 -4.11
C THR A 115 -12.43 -5.90 -4.06
N PRO A 116 -11.79 -5.08 -4.91
CA PRO A 116 -10.35 -4.87 -4.85
C PRO A 116 -9.82 -4.48 -3.46
N GLY A 117 -10.59 -3.66 -2.72
CA GLY A 117 -10.20 -3.15 -1.41
C GLY A 117 -10.55 -4.08 -0.24
N THR A 118 -11.57 -4.91 -0.37
CA THR A 118 -12.05 -5.77 0.74
C THR A 118 -11.65 -7.23 0.60
N VAL A 119 -10.83 -7.57 -0.38
CA VAL A 119 -10.29 -8.92 -0.56
C VAL A 119 -9.35 -9.29 0.60
N SER A 120 -9.50 -10.52 1.12
CA SER A 120 -8.67 -11.08 2.20
C SER A 120 -7.90 -12.34 1.79
N ASP A 121 -8.18 -12.87 0.61
CA ASP A 121 -7.59 -14.10 0.10
C ASP A 121 -6.13 -13.89 -0.34
N GLU A 122 -5.20 -14.70 0.15
CA GLU A 122 -3.77 -14.59 -0.13
C GLU A 122 -3.48 -14.65 -1.64
N ALA A 123 -4.19 -15.51 -2.37
CA ALA A 123 -3.99 -15.68 -3.81
C ALA A 123 -4.37 -14.43 -4.65
N LEU A 124 -5.14 -13.53 -4.06
CA LEU A 124 -5.65 -12.31 -4.73
C LEU A 124 -4.84 -11.05 -4.38
N LEU A 125 -3.89 -11.14 -3.47
CA LEU A 125 -3.19 -10.02 -2.87
C LEU A 125 -1.70 -10.03 -3.22
N PRO A 126 -1.10 -8.87 -3.55
CA PRO A 126 0.34 -8.74 -3.58
C PRO A 126 0.92 -9.01 -2.19
N GLU A 127 1.90 -9.90 -2.10
CA GLU A 127 2.42 -10.39 -0.82
C GLU A 127 3.06 -9.28 0.02
N ARG A 128 3.90 -8.45 -0.62
CA ARG A 128 4.75 -7.43 0.02
C ARG A 128 4.22 -6.00 -0.14
N GLN A 129 2.91 -5.83 -0.37
CA GLN A 129 2.26 -4.53 -0.51
C GLN A 129 1.00 -4.47 0.35
N ASP A 130 0.72 -3.29 0.90
CA ASP A 130 -0.55 -3.02 1.58
C ASP A 130 -1.70 -3.01 0.54
N ASN A 131 -2.89 -3.40 0.98
CA ASN A 131 -4.10 -3.36 0.17
C ASN A 131 -5.12 -2.43 0.83
N LEU A 132 -4.99 -1.13 0.53
CA LEU A 132 -5.75 -0.10 1.22
C LEU A 132 -7.03 0.26 0.46
N ILE A 133 -8.13 0.28 1.19
CA ILE A 133 -9.36 0.96 0.80
C ILE A 133 -9.43 2.29 1.53
N ALA A 134 -9.90 3.33 0.86
CA ALA A 134 -10.03 4.66 1.44
C ALA A 134 -11.44 5.22 1.26
N ALA A 135 -11.82 6.16 2.12
CA ALA A 135 -13.01 6.98 1.96
C ALA A 135 -12.64 8.45 2.13
N VAL A 136 -13.19 9.31 1.27
CA VAL A 136 -13.00 10.76 1.32
C VAL A 136 -14.34 11.46 1.51
N TYR A 137 -14.35 12.43 2.41
CA TYR A 137 -15.47 13.32 2.68
C TYR A 137 -15.02 14.77 2.59
N GLN A 138 -15.87 15.63 2.06
CA GLN A 138 -15.61 17.05 1.90
C GLN A 138 -16.72 17.88 2.52
N GLU A 139 -16.34 18.88 3.31
CA GLU A 139 -17.24 19.96 3.73
C GLU A 139 -16.58 21.30 3.41
N LYS A 140 -17.10 22.01 2.41
CA LYS A 140 -16.50 23.22 1.83
C LYS A 140 -15.08 22.97 1.33
N ASP A 141 -14.08 23.64 1.91
CA ASP A 141 -12.66 23.52 1.54
C ASP A 141 -11.87 22.57 2.48
N HIS A 142 -12.56 21.87 3.39
CA HIS A 142 -11.95 20.93 4.34
C HIS A 142 -12.26 19.50 3.97
N PHE A 143 -11.32 18.62 4.25
CA PHE A 143 -11.39 17.21 3.86
C PHE A 143 -11.19 16.28 5.05
N GLY A 144 -11.92 15.17 5.04
CA GLY A 144 -11.67 14.03 5.88
C GLY A 144 -11.31 12.83 5.02
N LEU A 145 -10.27 12.11 5.40
CA LEU A 145 -9.79 10.92 4.72
C LEU A 145 -9.62 9.79 5.72
N ALA A 146 -10.24 8.65 5.45
CA ALA A 146 -10.05 7.43 6.23
C ALA A 146 -9.48 6.32 5.36
N THR A 147 -8.67 5.44 5.95
CA THR A 147 -8.08 4.29 5.27
C THR A 147 -8.23 3.03 6.10
N LEU A 148 -8.47 1.92 5.46
CA LEU A 148 -8.59 0.62 6.09
C LEU A 148 -7.84 -0.42 5.27
N ASP A 149 -7.01 -1.19 5.95
CA ASP A 149 -6.44 -2.42 5.43
C ASP A 149 -7.22 -3.62 5.98
N MET A 150 -8.04 -4.23 5.15
CA MET A 150 -8.84 -5.39 5.53
C MET A 150 -8.00 -6.59 5.90
N THR A 151 -6.75 -6.65 5.46
CA THR A 151 -5.85 -7.79 5.67
C THR A 151 -5.06 -7.73 6.97
N SER A 152 -5.04 -6.57 7.62
CA SER A 152 -4.36 -6.37 8.91
C SER A 152 -5.28 -5.81 10.00
N GLY A 153 -6.41 -5.21 9.62
CA GLY A 153 -7.31 -4.48 10.51
C GLY A 153 -6.81 -3.07 10.84
N ARG A 154 -5.77 -2.57 10.16
CA ARG A 154 -5.24 -1.23 10.37
C ARG A 154 -6.21 -0.18 9.84
N PHE A 155 -6.76 0.61 10.76
CA PHE A 155 -7.74 1.64 10.48
C PHE A 155 -7.19 3.02 10.90
N GLN A 156 -7.10 3.93 9.94
CA GLN A 156 -6.48 5.24 10.14
C GLN A 156 -7.35 6.33 9.54
N LEU A 157 -7.24 7.54 10.07
CA LEU A 157 -7.88 8.74 9.52
C LEU A 157 -6.93 9.93 9.59
N CYS A 158 -7.15 10.91 8.72
CA CYS A 158 -6.50 12.20 8.74
C CYS A 158 -7.43 13.28 8.18
N GLU A 159 -7.10 14.54 8.44
CA GLU A 159 -7.84 15.70 7.92
C GLU A 159 -6.88 16.60 7.13
N PRO A 160 -6.75 16.38 5.82
CA PRO A 160 -5.98 17.24 4.94
C PRO A 160 -6.50 18.67 5.00
N GLN A 161 -5.59 19.65 5.17
CA GLN A 161 -5.96 21.05 5.36
C GLN A 161 -6.17 21.80 4.04
N SER A 162 -5.71 21.22 2.95
CA SER A 162 -5.80 21.80 1.60
C SER A 162 -6.03 20.75 0.53
N LYS A 163 -6.43 21.19 -0.68
CA LYS A 163 -6.53 20.31 -1.85
C LYS A 163 -5.20 19.64 -2.19
N ALA A 164 -4.09 20.35 -2.04
CA ALA A 164 -2.76 19.81 -2.27
C ALA A 164 -2.39 18.72 -1.24
N ASP A 165 -2.74 18.93 0.03
CA ASP A 165 -2.52 17.92 1.08
C ASP A 165 -3.36 16.65 0.81
N LEU A 166 -4.63 16.82 0.39
CA LEU A 166 -5.46 15.67 0.00
C LEU A 166 -4.84 14.87 -1.16
N GLN A 167 -4.37 15.56 -2.21
CA GLN A 167 -3.70 14.90 -3.33
C GLN A 167 -2.43 14.17 -2.89
N THR A 168 -1.64 14.80 -2.03
CA THR A 168 -0.42 14.21 -1.45
C THR A 168 -0.73 12.93 -0.67
N GLU A 169 -1.77 12.96 0.17
CA GLU A 169 -2.20 11.80 0.95
C GLU A 169 -2.77 10.69 0.07
N LEU A 170 -3.62 11.01 -0.90
CA LEU A 170 -4.17 10.03 -1.84
C LEU A 170 -3.07 9.34 -2.66
N GLN A 171 -2.05 10.08 -3.09
CA GLN A 171 -0.91 9.49 -3.80
C GLN A 171 -0.03 8.64 -2.88
N ARG A 172 0.19 9.06 -1.63
CA ARG A 172 0.90 8.27 -0.63
C ARG A 172 0.22 6.94 -0.35
N ILE A 173 -1.09 6.97 -0.15
CA ILE A 173 -1.92 5.81 0.17
C ILE A 173 -2.09 4.92 -1.06
N SER A 174 -2.22 5.53 -2.23
CA SER A 174 -2.52 4.84 -3.51
C SER A 174 -3.59 3.76 -3.34
N PRO A 175 -4.80 4.12 -2.87
CA PRO A 175 -5.81 3.15 -2.52
C PRO A 175 -6.24 2.35 -3.75
N VAL A 176 -6.49 1.05 -3.56
CA VAL A 176 -7.01 0.18 -4.63
C VAL A 176 -8.49 0.42 -4.89
N GLU A 177 -9.18 1.02 -3.91
CA GLU A 177 -10.58 1.39 -3.98
C GLU A 177 -10.81 2.66 -3.16
N LEU A 178 -11.50 3.65 -3.73
CA LEU A 178 -11.79 4.94 -3.10
C LEU A 178 -13.29 5.22 -3.06
N LEU A 179 -13.83 5.30 -1.84
CA LEU A 179 -15.21 5.70 -1.60
C LEU A 179 -15.28 7.23 -1.53
N TYR A 180 -16.30 7.82 -2.12
CA TYR A 180 -16.53 9.26 -2.06
C TYR A 180 -18.02 9.61 -1.93
N CYS A 181 -18.29 10.71 -1.23
CA CYS A 181 -19.64 11.20 -1.05
C CYS A 181 -20.25 11.67 -2.39
N GLU A 182 -21.53 11.39 -2.60
CA GLU A 182 -22.24 11.84 -3.81
C GLU A 182 -22.21 13.36 -4.04
N ASP A 183 -22.03 14.14 -2.97
CA ASP A 183 -21.93 15.60 -2.99
C ASP A 183 -20.48 16.11 -3.02
N PHE A 184 -19.50 15.24 -3.30
CA PHE A 184 -18.09 15.62 -3.37
C PHE A 184 -17.86 16.63 -4.49
N ALA A 185 -17.57 17.89 -4.11
CA ALA A 185 -17.54 19.02 -5.05
C ALA A 185 -16.29 19.01 -5.95
N ASP A 186 -15.13 18.66 -5.39
CA ASP A 186 -13.84 18.71 -6.08
C ASP A 186 -13.48 17.37 -6.75
N PHE A 187 -14.41 16.82 -7.53
CA PHE A 187 -14.25 15.50 -8.17
C PHE A 187 -12.95 15.36 -8.98
N GLN A 188 -12.43 16.45 -9.56
CA GLN A 188 -11.17 16.48 -10.30
C GLN A 188 -9.95 15.99 -9.48
N LEU A 189 -10.00 16.11 -8.14
CA LEU A 189 -8.92 15.64 -7.27
C LEU A 189 -8.84 14.11 -7.20
N ILE A 190 -9.93 13.42 -7.48
CA ILE A 190 -10.08 11.96 -7.33
C ILE A 190 -10.38 11.24 -8.64
N GLU A 191 -10.66 11.94 -9.74
CA GLU A 191 -11.12 11.33 -11.01
C GLU A 191 -10.17 10.26 -11.58
N HIS A 192 -8.88 10.35 -11.27
CA HIS A 192 -7.87 9.37 -11.70
C HIS A 192 -7.60 8.26 -10.66
N ALA A 193 -8.28 8.28 -9.51
CA ALA A 193 -8.13 7.24 -8.51
C ALA A 193 -8.76 5.93 -9.00
N LYS A 194 -8.11 4.82 -8.64
CA LYS A 194 -8.62 3.48 -8.98
C LYS A 194 -9.85 3.13 -8.14
N GLY A 195 -10.74 2.32 -8.69
CA GLY A 195 -11.84 1.73 -7.94
C GLY A 195 -12.77 2.74 -7.29
N LEU A 196 -13.09 3.86 -7.98
CA LEU A 196 -14.00 4.88 -7.46
C LEU A 196 -15.39 4.31 -7.17
N ARG A 197 -15.89 4.56 -5.95
CA ARG A 197 -17.24 4.15 -5.52
C ARG A 197 -17.99 5.35 -4.92
N ARG A 198 -19.04 5.76 -5.59
CA ARG A 198 -19.95 6.79 -5.09
C ARG A 198 -20.80 6.22 -3.95
N ARG A 199 -20.89 6.95 -2.84
CA ARG A 199 -21.71 6.59 -1.67
C ARG A 199 -22.68 7.71 -1.31
N PRO A 200 -23.88 7.39 -0.84
CA PRO A 200 -24.87 8.40 -0.47
C PRO A 200 -24.45 9.20 0.77
N ILE A 201 -24.87 10.45 0.85
CA ILE A 201 -24.47 11.40 1.89
C ILE A 201 -24.76 10.93 3.32
N TRP A 202 -25.85 10.17 3.52
CA TRP A 202 -26.22 9.69 4.85
C TRP A 202 -25.22 8.67 5.46
N GLU A 203 -24.37 8.06 4.66
CA GLU A 203 -23.28 7.19 5.17
C GLU A 203 -22.12 7.99 5.78
N PHE A 204 -22.07 9.28 5.52
CA PHE A 204 -21.06 10.20 6.09
C PHE A 204 -21.59 11.01 7.28
N GLU A 205 -22.73 10.64 7.84
CA GLU A 205 -23.29 11.34 9.00
C GLU A 205 -22.45 11.09 10.24
N LEU A 206 -21.95 12.15 10.88
CA LEU A 206 -21.03 12.10 12.02
C LEU A 206 -21.58 11.28 13.20
N LYS A 207 -22.84 11.49 13.55
CA LYS A 207 -23.46 10.82 14.73
C LYS A 207 -23.53 9.30 14.49
N THR A 208 -23.93 8.90 13.33
CA THR A 208 -24.00 7.50 12.90
C THR A 208 -22.61 6.88 12.83
N ALA A 209 -21.62 7.61 12.29
CA ALA A 209 -20.23 7.19 12.22
C ALA A 209 -19.65 6.91 13.63
N ILE A 210 -19.81 7.85 14.56
CA ILE A 210 -19.35 7.68 15.95
C ILE A 210 -20.02 6.46 16.61
N GLN A 211 -21.32 6.29 16.44
CA GLN A 211 -22.05 5.14 17.01
C GLN A 211 -21.53 3.80 16.44
N GLN A 212 -21.32 3.73 15.13
CA GLN A 212 -20.81 2.53 14.47
C GLN A 212 -19.38 2.19 14.91
N ILE A 213 -18.50 3.19 15.05
CA ILE A 213 -17.11 3.01 15.47
C ILE A 213 -17.06 2.62 16.95
N CYS A 214 -17.84 3.28 17.84
CA CYS A 214 -17.96 2.89 19.24
C CYS A 214 -18.48 1.46 19.39
N HIS A 215 -19.48 1.07 18.60
CA HIS A 215 -19.99 -0.29 18.60
C HIS A 215 -18.93 -1.30 18.12
N GLN A 216 -18.14 -0.94 17.11
CA GLN A 216 -17.04 -1.78 16.59
C GLN A 216 -16.00 -2.07 17.67
N PHE A 217 -15.63 -1.07 18.45
CA PHE A 217 -14.58 -1.20 19.47
C PHE A 217 -15.13 -1.53 20.86
N ASN A 218 -16.44 -1.71 20.97
CA ASN A 218 -17.14 -1.95 22.25
C ASN A 218 -16.80 -0.88 23.32
N THR A 219 -16.82 0.39 22.90
CA THR A 219 -16.50 1.55 23.77
C THR A 219 -17.68 2.50 23.86
N LYS A 220 -17.69 3.33 24.90
CA LYS A 220 -18.73 4.35 25.10
C LYS A 220 -18.47 5.61 24.30
N ASP A 221 -17.20 5.95 24.08
CA ASP A 221 -16.75 7.12 23.34
C ASP A 221 -15.40 6.86 22.68
N LEU A 222 -14.92 7.84 21.90
CA LEU A 222 -13.68 7.73 21.13
C LEU A 222 -12.48 8.45 21.75
N ARG A 223 -12.61 8.98 22.99
CA ARG A 223 -11.54 9.75 23.67
C ARG A 223 -10.28 8.92 23.87
N GLY A 224 -10.43 7.64 24.16
CA GLY A 224 -9.30 6.73 24.34
C GLY A 224 -8.45 6.54 23.08
N PHE A 225 -8.99 6.84 21.91
CA PHE A 225 -8.28 6.76 20.62
C PHE A 225 -7.73 8.12 20.14
N GLY A 226 -8.10 9.23 20.81
CA GLY A 226 -7.63 10.58 20.47
C GLY A 226 -8.17 11.12 19.12
N VAL A 227 -9.27 10.55 18.61
CA VAL A 227 -9.82 10.89 17.29
C VAL A 227 -11.07 11.77 17.35
N GLU A 228 -11.57 12.13 18.52
CA GLU A 228 -12.85 12.82 18.70
C GLU A 228 -12.92 14.20 18.04
N LYS A 229 -11.78 14.83 17.78
CA LYS A 229 -11.70 16.14 17.13
C LYS A 229 -11.67 16.08 15.62
N ALA A 230 -11.38 14.92 15.05
CA ALA A 230 -11.26 14.70 13.60
C ALA A 230 -12.64 14.44 12.99
N ILE A 231 -13.48 15.46 12.94
CA ILE A 231 -14.91 15.34 12.58
C ILE A 231 -15.11 14.80 11.17
N LEU A 232 -14.41 15.38 10.20
CA LEU A 232 -14.55 14.97 8.79
C LEU A 232 -13.89 13.60 8.54
N GLY A 233 -12.76 13.35 9.22
CA GLY A 233 -12.12 12.05 9.23
C GLY A 233 -13.03 10.95 9.78
N LEU A 234 -13.79 11.24 10.84
CA LEU A 234 -14.76 10.30 11.42
C LEU A 234 -15.95 10.04 10.48
N CYS A 235 -16.43 11.04 9.75
CA CYS A 235 -17.47 10.87 8.73
C CYS A 235 -16.98 9.88 7.64
N ALA A 236 -15.78 10.07 7.13
CA ALA A 236 -15.17 9.16 6.16
C ALA A 236 -14.95 7.75 6.74
N ALA A 237 -14.50 7.66 7.99
CA ALA A 237 -14.28 6.39 8.69
C ALA A 237 -15.58 5.59 8.89
N GLY A 238 -16.69 6.28 9.19
CA GLY A 238 -18.01 5.66 9.32
C GLY A 238 -18.47 5.01 8.02
N CYS A 239 -18.42 5.73 6.91
CA CYS A 239 -18.73 5.21 5.58
C CYS A 239 -17.84 3.99 5.25
N LEU A 240 -16.55 4.08 5.50
CA LEU A 240 -15.59 3.02 5.21
C LEU A 240 -15.87 1.75 6.02
N LEU A 241 -16.15 1.87 7.32
CA LEU A 241 -16.49 0.75 8.19
C LEU A 241 -17.82 0.10 7.80
N GLN A 242 -18.82 0.92 7.44
CA GLN A 242 -20.09 0.41 6.93
C GLN A 242 -19.91 -0.38 5.64
N TYR A 243 -19.15 0.14 4.68
CA TYR A 243 -18.85 -0.53 3.43
C TYR A 243 -18.12 -1.86 3.65
N ALA A 244 -17.15 -1.89 4.56
CA ALA A 244 -16.43 -3.13 4.91
C ALA A 244 -17.37 -4.19 5.48
N ARG A 245 -18.34 -3.82 6.34
CA ARG A 245 -19.35 -4.73 6.88
C ARG A 245 -20.34 -5.22 5.82
N GLU A 246 -20.79 -4.33 4.95
CA GLU A 246 -21.69 -4.66 3.84
C GLU A 246 -21.08 -5.66 2.87
N THR A 247 -19.81 -5.52 2.58
CA THR A 247 -19.07 -6.39 1.64
C THR A 247 -18.69 -7.73 2.25
N GLN A 248 -18.22 -7.74 3.49
CA GLN A 248 -17.83 -8.99 4.17
C GLN A 248 -19.02 -9.77 4.73
N ARG A 249 -20.12 -9.09 5.05
CA ARG A 249 -21.34 -9.67 5.66
C ARG A 249 -21.07 -10.48 6.93
N THR A 250 -20.01 -10.13 7.65
CA THR A 250 -19.59 -10.75 8.89
C THR A 250 -19.06 -9.72 9.88
N ALA A 251 -18.91 -10.08 11.14
CA ALA A 251 -18.20 -9.26 12.11
C ALA A 251 -16.73 -9.08 11.68
N LEU A 252 -16.14 -7.94 12.05
CA LEU A 252 -14.77 -7.56 11.71
C LEU A 252 -13.91 -7.47 12.99
N PRO A 253 -13.73 -8.55 13.76
CA PRO A 253 -13.10 -8.47 15.08
C PRO A 253 -11.61 -8.12 15.04
N HIS A 254 -10.96 -8.22 13.89
CA HIS A 254 -9.56 -7.81 13.69
C HIS A 254 -9.39 -6.29 13.60
N ILE A 255 -10.46 -5.52 13.39
CA ILE A 255 -10.43 -4.06 13.42
C ILE A 255 -10.71 -3.62 14.86
N GLN A 256 -9.65 -3.37 15.64
CA GLN A 256 -9.73 -3.14 17.09
C GLN A 256 -9.42 -1.71 17.51
N SER A 257 -8.84 -0.91 16.63
CA SER A 257 -8.43 0.47 16.93
C SER A 257 -8.54 1.35 15.70
N ILE A 258 -8.57 2.66 15.95
CA ILE A 258 -8.50 3.69 14.91
C ILE A 258 -7.46 4.73 15.33
N HIS A 259 -6.65 5.18 14.39
CA HIS A 259 -5.55 6.11 14.67
C HIS A 259 -5.67 7.38 13.82
N LEU A 260 -5.52 8.54 14.47
CA LEU A 260 -5.39 9.82 13.79
C LEU A 260 -3.94 10.02 13.35
N ILE A 261 -3.72 10.18 12.06
CA ILE A 261 -2.42 10.59 11.51
C ILE A 261 -2.34 12.11 11.58
N GLN A 262 -1.42 12.62 12.38
CA GLN A 262 -1.13 14.05 12.45
C GLN A 262 0.03 14.39 11.53
N HIS A 263 -0.13 15.44 10.72
CA HIS A 263 0.94 15.90 9.81
C HIS A 263 2.23 16.28 10.54
N SER A 264 2.15 16.75 11.78
CA SER A 264 3.29 17.13 12.62
C SER A 264 4.14 15.96 13.13
N GLU A 265 3.63 14.74 13.08
CA GLU A 265 4.35 13.55 13.58
C GLU A 265 5.33 12.97 12.56
N ASN A 266 5.18 13.34 11.27
CA ASN A 266 5.97 12.76 10.18
C ASN A 266 6.57 13.87 9.30
N ILE A 267 7.73 13.60 8.71
CA ILE A 267 8.26 14.41 7.63
C ILE A 267 7.29 14.37 6.46
N GLN A 268 6.85 15.56 6.01
CA GLN A 268 5.95 15.68 4.88
C GLN A 268 6.73 15.52 3.56
N LEU A 269 6.26 14.65 2.71
CA LEU A 269 6.77 14.41 1.37
C LEU A 269 5.63 14.61 0.39
N ASP A 270 5.75 15.56 -0.52
CA ASP A 270 4.76 15.70 -1.58
C ASP A 270 4.91 14.59 -2.66
N ALA A 271 3.96 14.55 -3.55
CA ALA A 271 3.91 13.55 -4.60
C ALA A 271 5.11 13.61 -5.57
N ALA A 272 5.53 14.82 -5.91
CA ALA A 272 6.70 15.03 -6.77
C ALA A 272 7.96 14.49 -6.09
N THR A 273 8.13 14.77 -4.81
CA THR A 273 9.26 14.30 -4.00
C THR A 273 9.31 12.78 -3.92
N ARG A 274 8.19 12.11 -3.64
CA ARG A 274 8.14 10.63 -3.58
C ARG A 274 8.56 10.01 -4.92
N ARG A 275 8.08 10.55 -6.02
CA ARG A 275 8.41 10.12 -7.38
C ARG A 275 9.88 10.42 -7.73
N ASN A 276 10.34 11.64 -7.48
CA ASN A 276 11.69 12.08 -7.84
C ASN A 276 12.78 11.38 -7.03
N LEU A 277 12.51 10.98 -5.79
CA LEU A 277 13.41 10.20 -4.95
C LEU A 277 13.32 8.69 -5.22
N GLU A 278 12.40 8.24 -6.07
CA GLU A 278 12.22 6.82 -6.43
C GLU A 278 12.17 5.91 -5.20
N LEU A 279 11.28 6.23 -4.24
CA LEU A 279 11.26 5.57 -2.95
C LEU A 279 10.86 4.09 -3.03
N THR A 280 9.76 3.78 -3.72
CA THR A 280 9.21 2.42 -3.88
C THR A 280 8.89 2.09 -5.34
N GLN A 281 8.83 3.11 -6.20
CA GLN A 281 8.65 2.97 -7.64
C GLN A 281 9.64 3.88 -8.35
N ASN A 282 10.25 3.40 -9.42
CA ASN A 282 11.12 4.19 -10.27
C ASN A 282 10.30 5.06 -11.25
N LEU A 283 10.95 5.98 -11.95
CA LEU A 283 10.29 6.89 -12.90
C LEU A 283 9.60 6.17 -14.07
N ALA A 284 10.00 4.93 -14.38
CA ALA A 284 9.36 4.09 -15.38
C ALA A 284 8.16 3.27 -14.84
N GLY A 285 7.83 3.40 -13.53
CA GLY A 285 6.74 2.67 -12.87
C GLY A 285 7.11 1.28 -12.35
N GLY A 286 8.37 0.84 -12.51
CA GLY A 286 8.88 -0.41 -11.96
C GLY A 286 9.29 -0.26 -10.49
N THR A 287 9.64 -1.38 -9.86
CA THR A 287 10.12 -1.43 -8.46
C THR A 287 11.63 -1.59 -8.34
N GLU A 288 12.32 -1.83 -9.45
CA GLU A 288 13.77 -1.98 -9.51
C GLU A 288 14.47 -0.65 -9.32
N ASN A 289 15.69 -0.67 -8.78
CA ASN A 289 16.52 0.52 -8.56
C ASN A 289 15.82 1.62 -7.74
N THR A 290 15.04 1.21 -6.75
CA THR A 290 14.38 2.10 -5.79
C THR A 290 15.05 1.99 -4.42
N LEU A 291 14.80 2.97 -3.53
CA LEU A 291 15.27 2.87 -2.14
C LEU A 291 14.76 1.59 -1.46
N ALA A 292 13.47 1.28 -1.66
CA ALA A 292 12.90 0.06 -1.12
C ALA A 292 13.57 -1.21 -1.66
N ALA A 293 13.93 -1.26 -2.95
CA ALA A 293 14.60 -2.42 -3.54
C ALA A 293 15.98 -2.69 -2.91
N VAL A 294 16.69 -1.62 -2.51
CA VAL A 294 17.98 -1.74 -1.82
C VAL A 294 17.80 -2.17 -0.37
N LEU A 295 16.83 -1.59 0.34
CA LEU A 295 16.66 -1.81 1.78
C LEU A 295 15.82 -3.05 2.12
N ASP A 296 14.88 -3.48 1.28
CA ASP A 296 13.94 -4.57 1.59
C ASP A 296 14.56 -5.95 1.34
N LYS A 297 15.16 -6.49 2.37
CA LYS A 297 15.56 -7.89 2.50
C LYS A 297 14.85 -8.57 3.67
N CYS A 298 13.72 -8.00 4.10
CA CYS A 298 12.88 -8.60 5.14
C CYS A 298 12.53 -10.04 4.79
N VAL A 299 12.63 -10.93 5.78
CA VAL A 299 12.33 -12.35 5.58
C VAL A 299 10.84 -12.65 5.69
N THR A 300 10.06 -11.73 6.27
CA THR A 300 8.59 -11.82 6.34
C THR A 300 7.91 -10.82 5.42
N PRO A 301 6.76 -11.17 4.80
CA PRO A 301 5.97 -10.22 4.02
C PRO A 301 5.46 -9.02 4.85
N MET A 302 5.09 -9.25 6.10
CA MET A 302 4.61 -8.20 7.01
C MET A 302 5.71 -7.21 7.38
N GLY A 303 6.98 -7.67 7.56
CA GLY A 303 8.14 -6.82 7.72
C GLY A 303 8.40 -5.95 6.49
N SER A 304 8.33 -6.53 5.29
CA SER A 304 8.46 -5.79 4.02
C SER A 304 7.41 -4.68 3.87
N ARG A 305 6.15 -4.96 4.23
CA ARG A 305 5.08 -3.94 4.23
C ARG A 305 5.37 -2.84 5.26
N LEU A 306 5.82 -3.19 6.45
CA LEU A 306 6.15 -2.24 7.50
C LEU A 306 7.34 -1.34 7.11
N LEU A 307 8.38 -1.89 6.51
CA LEU A 307 9.54 -1.13 6.00
C LEU A 307 9.09 -0.10 4.96
N LYS A 308 8.25 -0.46 4.01
CA LYS A 308 7.71 0.47 3.01
C LYS A 308 6.86 1.58 3.65
N ARG A 309 6.10 1.26 4.70
CA ARG A 309 5.39 2.27 5.50
C ARG A 309 6.37 3.24 6.15
N TRP A 310 7.47 2.77 6.71
CA TRP A 310 8.49 3.64 7.30
C TRP A 310 9.18 4.54 6.26
N ILE A 311 9.41 4.04 5.04
CA ILE A 311 9.94 4.84 3.93
C ILE A 311 8.97 5.97 3.55
N HIS A 312 7.67 5.68 3.50
CA HIS A 312 6.66 6.67 3.12
C HIS A 312 6.22 7.62 4.24
N GLN A 313 6.48 7.28 5.49
CA GLN A 313 6.12 8.03 6.69
C GLN A 313 7.30 8.09 7.67
N PRO A 314 8.40 8.78 7.31
CA PRO A 314 9.50 8.98 8.25
C PRO A 314 9.00 9.86 9.42
N ILE A 315 9.32 9.44 10.64
CA ILE A 315 8.78 10.05 11.87
C ILE A 315 9.68 11.17 12.38
N CYS A 316 9.09 12.23 13.00
CA CYS A 316 9.83 13.33 13.61
C CYS A 316 10.24 13.09 15.06
N ASP A 317 9.77 12.00 15.68
CA ASP A 317 10.06 11.65 17.08
C ASP A 317 11.47 11.10 17.23
N VAL A 318 12.41 11.98 17.64
CA VAL A 318 13.84 11.64 17.80
C VAL A 318 14.07 10.56 18.84
N GLU A 319 13.24 10.46 19.87
CA GLU A 319 13.38 9.41 20.87
C GLU A 319 13.10 8.03 20.27
N LYS A 320 11.99 7.89 19.54
CA LYS A 320 11.68 6.64 18.84
C LYS A 320 12.72 6.29 17.79
N LEU A 321 13.24 7.28 17.06
CA LEU A 321 14.32 7.08 16.08
C LEU A 321 15.59 6.55 16.75
N THR A 322 15.98 7.17 17.87
CA THR A 322 17.15 6.74 18.64
C THR A 322 16.98 5.32 19.20
N GLN A 323 15.77 4.98 19.68
CA GLN A 323 15.47 3.62 20.14
C GLN A 323 15.59 2.59 19.00
N ARG A 324 15.16 2.91 17.77
CA ARG A 324 15.35 2.05 16.60
C ARG A 324 16.82 1.85 16.29
N GLN A 325 17.60 2.93 16.28
CA GLN A 325 19.06 2.89 16.02
C GLN A 325 19.81 2.08 17.09
N GLN A 326 19.45 2.24 18.35
CA GLN A 326 20.02 1.44 19.45
C GLN A 326 19.68 -0.05 19.29
N ALA A 327 18.48 -0.38 18.84
CA ALA A 327 18.10 -1.76 18.56
C ALA A 327 18.90 -2.35 17.39
N ILE A 328 19.07 -1.60 16.29
CA ILE A 328 19.93 -1.99 15.17
C ILE A 328 21.38 -2.20 15.64
N GLY A 329 21.94 -1.26 16.42
CA GLY A 329 23.28 -1.38 16.98
C GLY A 329 23.46 -2.61 17.86
N ALA A 330 22.48 -2.91 18.72
CA ALA A 330 22.53 -4.11 19.58
C ALA A 330 22.48 -5.43 18.78
N ILE A 331 21.82 -5.45 17.63
CA ILE A 331 21.82 -6.59 16.71
C ILE A 331 23.20 -6.75 16.05
N LEU A 332 23.83 -5.65 15.63
CA LEU A 332 25.15 -5.65 14.97
C LEU A 332 26.29 -6.02 15.91
N GLU A 333 26.33 -5.49 17.13
CA GLU A 333 27.43 -5.70 18.10
C GLU A 333 27.69 -7.17 18.43
N GLN A 334 26.72 -8.04 18.25
CA GLN A 334 26.78 -9.44 18.60
C GLN A 334 26.69 -10.39 17.41
N ASP A 335 26.71 -9.86 16.18
CA ASP A 335 26.58 -10.64 14.93
C ASP A 335 25.32 -11.55 14.90
N LEU A 336 24.20 -11.00 15.35
CA LEU A 336 22.97 -11.77 15.64
C LEU A 336 21.98 -11.86 14.47
N VAL A 337 22.29 -11.25 13.33
CA VAL A 337 21.42 -11.30 12.16
C VAL A 337 21.19 -12.74 11.71
N ALA A 338 22.29 -13.51 11.60
CA ALA A 338 22.26 -14.89 11.15
C ALA A 338 21.48 -15.81 12.12
N ASP A 339 21.53 -15.51 13.41
CA ASP A 339 20.85 -16.31 14.43
C ASP A 339 19.33 -16.06 14.44
N LEU A 340 18.89 -14.82 14.20
CA LEU A 340 17.47 -14.43 14.31
C LEU A 340 16.67 -14.65 13.02
N GLN A 341 17.27 -14.43 11.86
CA GLN A 341 16.59 -14.57 10.57
C GLN A 341 15.90 -15.93 10.35
N PRO A 342 16.49 -17.10 10.71
CA PRO A 342 15.83 -18.39 10.53
C PRO A 342 14.52 -18.53 11.31
N TYR A 343 14.44 -17.96 12.52
CA TYR A 343 13.20 -17.99 13.30
C TYR A 343 12.14 -17.06 12.69
N LEU A 344 12.54 -15.85 12.30
CA LEU A 344 11.63 -14.88 11.65
C LEU A 344 11.10 -15.41 10.31
N GLN A 345 11.93 -16.10 9.53
CA GLN A 345 11.51 -16.69 8.25
C GLN A 345 10.37 -17.70 8.44
N GLN A 346 10.35 -18.44 9.55
CA GLN A 346 9.32 -19.43 9.84
C GLN A 346 8.01 -18.78 10.34
N VAL A 347 8.05 -17.53 10.81
CA VAL A 347 6.84 -16.80 11.24
C VAL A 347 5.90 -16.53 10.06
N GLY A 348 6.44 -16.24 8.87
CA GLY A 348 5.63 -15.98 7.68
C GLY A 348 4.77 -14.71 7.79
N ASP A 349 3.53 -14.75 7.26
CA ASP A 349 2.60 -13.61 7.25
C ASP A 349 1.50 -13.76 8.31
N MET A 350 1.90 -13.67 9.58
CA MET A 350 0.98 -13.80 10.71
C MET A 350 -0.11 -12.72 10.69
N GLU A 351 0.19 -11.51 10.24
CA GLU A 351 -0.75 -10.38 10.14
C GLU A 351 -1.96 -10.77 9.29
N ARG A 352 -1.75 -11.26 8.07
CA ARG A 352 -2.82 -11.66 7.15
C ARG A 352 -3.53 -12.94 7.57
N ILE A 353 -2.83 -13.87 8.19
CA ILE A 353 -3.43 -15.08 8.72
C ILE A 353 -4.44 -14.74 9.82
N LEU A 354 -4.09 -13.86 10.75
CA LEU A 354 -4.97 -13.45 11.84
C LEU A 354 -6.25 -12.74 11.34
N ALA A 355 -6.15 -11.92 10.29
CA ALA A 355 -7.32 -11.33 9.66
C ALA A 355 -8.25 -12.40 9.06
N ARG A 356 -7.70 -13.43 8.40
CA ARG A 356 -8.49 -14.55 7.88
C ARG A 356 -9.12 -15.41 9.00
N VAL A 357 -8.41 -15.59 10.11
CA VAL A 357 -8.97 -16.23 11.31
C VAL A 357 -10.16 -15.42 11.84
N ALA A 358 -10.00 -14.11 11.95
CA ALA A 358 -11.06 -13.21 12.39
C ALA A 358 -12.29 -13.23 11.48
N LEU A 359 -12.08 -13.29 10.17
CA LEU A 359 -13.14 -13.39 9.17
C LEU A 359 -13.68 -14.82 8.97
N ARG A 360 -13.15 -15.81 9.68
CA ARG A 360 -13.47 -17.25 9.54
C ARG A 360 -13.23 -17.78 8.11
N THR A 361 -12.30 -17.19 7.39
CA THR A 361 -11.93 -17.56 6.02
C THR A 361 -10.54 -18.24 5.94
N ALA A 362 -9.86 -18.38 7.08
CA ALA A 362 -8.57 -19.05 7.14
C ALA A 362 -8.69 -20.51 6.68
N ARG A 363 -7.70 -20.96 5.90
CA ARG A 363 -7.61 -22.31 5.40
C ARG A 363 -6.83 -23.21 6.37
N PRO A 364 -6.95 -24.53 6.27
CA PRO A 364 -6.19 -25.44 7.13
C PRO A 364 -4.68 -25.15 7.16
N ARG A 365 -4.09 -24.80 6.01
CA ARG A 365 -2.66 -24.42 5.91
C ARG A 365 -2.33 -23.09 6.58
N ASP A 366 -3.29 -22.18 6.70
CA ASP A 366 -3.08 -20.92 7.45
C ASP A 366 -2.90 -21.23 8.95
N LEU A 367 -3.69 -22.19 9.48
CA LEU A 367 -3.60 -22.58 10.87
C LEU A 367 -2.29 -23.34 11.17
N THR A 368 -1.78 -24.15 10.23
CA THR A 368 -0.44 -24.77 10.41
C THR A 368 0.66 -23.74 10.34
N ARG A 369 0.57 -22.73 9.47
CA ARG A 369 1.52 -21.60 9.43
C ARG A 369 1.46 -20.78 10.72
N LEU A 370 0.24 -20.51 11.23
CA LEU A 370 0.09 -19.84 12.52
C LEU A 370 0.72 -20.65 13.66
N ARG A 371 0.48 -21.97 13.70
CA ARG A 371 1.12 -22.88 14.66
C ARG A 371 2.65 -22.76 14.61
N THR A 372 3.25 -22.81 13.41
CA THR A 372 4.69 -22.67 13.23
C THR A 372 5.17 -21.28 13.69
N ALA A 373 4.42 -20.21 13.41
CA ALA A 373 4.75 -18.88 13.91
C ALA A 373 4.75 -18.81 15.44
N LEU A 374 3.75 -19.40 16.09
CA LEU A 374 3.64 -19.43 17.56
C LEU A 374 4.75 -20.26 18.20
N GLU A 375 5.21 -21.32 17.52
CA GLU A 375 6.35 -22.14 17.94
C GLU A 375 7.65 -21.34 18.04
N GLN A 376 7.83 -20.34 17.15
CA GLN A 376 9.06 -19.54 17.12
C GLN A 376 9.10 -18.47 18.23
N ILE A 377 7.95 -18.03 18.74
CA ILE A 377 7.88 -16.92 19.72
C ILE A 377 8.71 -17.18 20.98
N PRO A 378 8.70 -18.35 21.64
CA PRO A 378 9.54 -18.62 22.80
C PRO A 378 11.04 -18.50 22.51
N TYR A 379 11.50 -18.95 21.35
CA TYR A 379 12.91 -18.84 20.95
C TYR A 379 13.32 -17.38 20.73
N ILE A 380 12.48 -16.60 20.03
CA ILE A 380 12.67 -15.18 19.79
C ILE A 380 12.66 -14.42 21.14
N LYS A 381 11.75 -14.75 22.05
CA LYS A 381 11.68 -14.15 23.38
C LYS A 381 12.95 -14.43 24.21
N ASN A 382 13.44 -15.65 24.22
CA ASN A 382 14.68 -16.01 24.91
C ASN A 382 15.86 -15.19 24.37
N TRP A 383 15.90 -14.99 23.06
CA TRP A 383 16.90 -14.15 22.42
C TRP A 383 16.78 -12.68 22.83
N LEU A 384 15.55 -12.12 22.90
CA LEU A 384 15.30 -10.74 23.33
C LEU A 384 15.54 -10.52 24.82
N ALA A 385 15.36 -11.52 25.67
CA ALA A 385 15.51 -11.43 27.12
C ALA A 385 16.94 -11.01 27.55
N GLU A 386 17.95 -11.31 26.74
CA GLU A 386 19.34 -10.95 26.98
C GLU A 386 19.69 -9.52 26.57
N LYS A 387 18.76 -8.78 25.95
CA LYS A 387 19.00 -7.45 25.38
C LYS A 387 18.53 -6.34 26.31
N THR A 388 19.35 -5.30 26.42
CA THR A 388 19.13 -4.19 27.36
C THR A 388 18.51 -2.94 26.73
N SER A 389 18.31 -2.91 25.38
CA SER A 389 17.72 -1.72 24.74
C SER A 389 16.22 -1.59 25.06
N ALA A 390 15.77 -0.37 25.29
CA ALA A 390 14.36 -0.07 25.61
C ALA A 390 13.40 -0.64 24.54
N LYS A 391 13.78 -0.55 23.26
CA LYS A 391 12.99 -1.08 22.16
C LYS A 391 12.88 -2.60 22.19
N MET A 392 13.98 -3.29 22.44
CA MET A 392 13.99 -4.77 22.54
C MET A 392 13.15 -5.25 23.73
N THR A 393 13.20 -4.55 24.86
CA THR A 393 12.37 -4.83 26.03
C THR A 393 10.87 -4.65 25.70
N ALA A 394 10.51 -3.60 24.99
CA ALA A 394 9.13 -3.38 24.54
C ALA A 394 8.65 -4.49 23.60
N LEU A 395 9.45 -4.91 22.63
CA LEU A 395 9.14 -6.02 21.74
C LEU A 395 8.98 -7.35 22.50
N TYR A 396 9.86 -7.62 23.46
CA TYR A 396 9.75 -8.79 24.35
C TYR A 396 8.40 -8.84 25.09
N GLN A 397 7.93 -7.71 25.61
CA GLN A 397 6.66 -7.63 26.33
C GLN A 397 5.45 -7.83 25.38
N GLN A 398 5.53 -7.30 24.16
CA GLN A 398 4.45 -7.41 23.18
C GLN A 398 4.28 -8.82 22.60
N LEU A 399 5.33 -9.63 22.61
CA LEU A 399 5.28 -11.00 22.09
C LEU A 399 4.39 -11.95 22.91
N GLY A 400 4.01 -11.60 24.15
CA GLY A 400 3.08 -12.40 24.95
C GLY A 400 3.53 -13.85 25.24
N ASP A 401 2.58 -14.67 25.66
CA ASP A 401 2.70 -16.14 25.79
C ASP A 401 1.50 -16.79 25.11
N PHE A 402 1.74 -17.62 24.13
CA PHE A 402 0.73 -18.30 23.31
C PHE A 402 0.86 -19.82 23.34
N SER A 403 1.43 -20.36 24.42
CA SER A 403 1.61 -21.81 24.59
C SER A 403 0.28 -22.59 24.49
N ALA A 404 -0.80 -22.03 25.03
CA ALA A 404 -2.13 -22.64 24.97
C ALA A 404 -2.69 -22.67 23.53
N GLN A 405 -2.48 -21.59 22.74
CA GLN A 405 -2.93 -21.52 21.36
C GLN A 405 -2.08 -22.42 20.43
N PHE A 406 -0.78 -22.49 20.69
CA PHE A 406 0.10 -23.45 20.03
C PHE A 406 -0.35 -24.89 20.30
N ASP A 407 -0.58 -25.24 21.55
CA ASP A 407 -1.06 -26.59 21.99
C ASP A 407 -2.40 -26.96 21.35
N LEU A 408 -3.33 -25.99 21.29
CA LEU A 408 -4.60 -26.19 20.61
C LEU A 408 -4.39 -26.55 19.13
N LEU A 409 -3.61 -25.75 18.40
CA LEU A 409 -3.36 -25.99 16.98
C LEU A 409 -2.55 -27.27 16.73
N GLN A 410 -1.61 -27.60 17.61
CA GLN A 410 -0.82 -28.83 17.54
C GLN A 410 -1.68 -30.09 17.71
N ARG A 411 -2.64 -30.08 18.62
CA ARG A 411 -3.54 -31.20 18.85
C ARG A 411 -4.67 -31.29 17.83
N ALA A 412 -5.15 -30.15 17.32
CA ALA A 412 -6.32 -30.10 16.47
C ALA A 412 -6.02 -30.35 14.99
N ILE A 413 -4.91 -29.85 14.46
CA ILE A 413 -4.64 -29.80 13.01
C ILE A 413 -3.45 -30.71 12.68
N ILE A 414 -3.61 -31.54 11.65
CA ILE A 414 -2.51 -32.39 11.15
C ILE A 414 -1.39 -31.54 10.54
N ASP A 415 -0.18 -32.10 10.42
CA ASP A 415 1.00 -31.36 9.94
C ASP A 415 0.88 -30.93 8.47
N SER A 416 0.28 -31.76 7.63
CA SER A 416 0.12 -31.49 6.20
C SER A 416 -1.35 -31.57 5.79
N PRO A 417 -2.17 -30.57 6.18
CA PRO A 417 -3.60 -30.61 5.88
C PRO A 417 -3.88 -30.39 4.40
N PRO A 418 -5.01 -30.88 3.89
CA PRO A 418 -5.52 -30.56 2.57
C PRO A 418 -5.74 -29.03 2.45
N VAL A 419 -5.90 -28.56 1.21
CA VAL A 419 -6.06 -27.13 0.94
C VAL A 419 -7.37 -26.59 1.52
N LEU A 420 -8.44 -27.40 1.46
CA LEU A 420 -9.78 -26.99 1.85
C LEU A 420 -10.36 -27.97 2.88
N ILE A 421 -11.09 -27.44 3.86
CA ILE A 421 -11.77 -28.25 4.91
C ILE A 421 -12.78 -29.25 4.32
N ARG A 422 -13.38 -28.93 3.19
CA ARG A 422 -14.36 -29.83 2.52
C ARG A 422 -13.74 -31.12 1.99
N ASP A 423 -12.41 -31.18 1.83
CA ASP A 423 -11.72 -32.36 1.34
C ASP A 423 -11.62 -33.41 2.46
N GLY A 424 -11.84 -33.01 3.72
CA GLY A 424 -11.76 -33.87 4.91
C GLY A 424 -10.32 -34.19 5.31
N GLY A 425 -10.13 -34.77 6.49
CA GLY A 425 -8.82 -35.17 6.97
C GLY A 425 -7.94 -34.03 7.49
N VAL A 426 -8.53 -32.95 7.97
CA VAL A 426 -7.86 -31.78 8.54
C VAL A 426 -7.59 -31.91 10.02
N ILE A 427 -8.61 -32.39 10.77
CA ILE A 427 -8.52 -32.56 12.22
C ILE A 427 -7.68 -33.79 12.53
N ALA A 428 -6.75 -33.65 13.47
CA ALA A 428 -5.86 -34.75 13.90
C ALA A 428 -6.63 -35.91 14.58
N ALA A 429 -6.13 -37.10 14.40
CA ALA A 429 -6.63 -38.28 15.13
C ALA A 429 -6.40 -38.08 16.64
N GLY A 430 -7.36 -38.52 17.46
CA GLY A 430 -7.32 -38.36 18.92
C GLY A 430 -7.78 -36.99 19.43
N TYR A 431 -8.09 -36.04 18.55
CA TYR A 431 -8.62 -34.71 18.96
C TYR A 431 -10.07 -34.78 19.42
N ASN A 432 -10.90 -35.61 18.73
CA ASN A 432 -12.30 -35.82 19.06
C ASN A 432 -12.69 -37.30 18.85
N ALA A 433 -13.14 -37.96 19.92
CA ALA A 433 -13.45 -39.39 19.90
C ALA A 433 -14.59 -39.74 18.92
N GLU A 434 -15.62 -38.89 18.84
CA GLU A 434 -16.75 -39.10 17.93
C GLU A 434 -16.33 -39.04 16.47
N LEU A 435 -15.43 -38.09 16.13
CA LEU A 435 -14.87 -37.98 14.79
C LEU A 435 -14.06 -39.23 14.43
N ASP A 436 -13.26 -39.73 15.37
CA ASP A 436 -12.45 -40.91 15.15
C ASP A 436 -13.32 -42.14 14.92
N GLU A 437 -14.43 -42.32 15.70
CA GLU A 437 -15.42 -43.35 15.46
C GLU A 437 -16.03 -43.28 14.05
N TRP A 438 -16.43 -42.07 13.60
CA TRP A 438 -16.98 -41.92 12.25
C TRP A 438 -15.96 -42.22 11.15
N ARG A 439 -14.69 -41.85 11.37
CA ARG A 439 -13.59 -42.17 10.42
C ARG A 439 -13.31 -43.68 10.38
N GLU A 440 -13.26 -44.36 11.53
CA GLU A 440 -13.06 -45.80 11.57
C GLU A 440 -14.18 -46.55 10.84
N LEU A 441 -15.44 -46.11 11.00
CA LEU A 441 -16.58 -46.65 10.25
C LEU A 441 -16.46 -46.39 8.73
N SER A 442 -15.91 -45.24 8.33
CA SER A 442 -15.70 -44.90 6.92
C SER A 442 -14.53 -45.67 6.30
N ASP A 443 -13.40 -45.77 7.00
CA ASP A 443 -12.15 -46.35 6.51
C ASP A 443 -12.13 -47.88 6.67
N GLY A 444 -12.85 -48.42 7.65
CA GLY A 444 -13.10 -49.84 7.79
C GLY A 444 -13.88 -50.46 6.64
N ALA A 445 -14.46 -49.60 5.76
CA ALA A 445 -15.22 -50.02 4.58
C ALA A 445 -14.40 -50.92 3.65
N THR A 446 -13.12 -50.65 3.43
CA THR A 446 -12.28 -51.39 2.50
C THR A 446 -12.05 -52.83 3.02
N ARG A 447 -11.71 -53.00 4.28
CA ARG A 447 -11.49 -54.30 4.91
C ARG A 447 -12.77 -55.15 4.97
N TYR A 448 -13.88 -54.53 5.37
CA TYR A 448 -15.19 -55.19 5.34
C TYR A 448 -15.62 -55.68 3.95
N LEU A 449 -15.36 -54.86 2.91
CA LEU A 449 -15.69 -55.23 1.53
C LEU A 449 -14.77 -56.35 1.00
N GLU A 450 -13.50 -56.37 1.37
CA GLU A 450 -12.56 -57.44 1.07
C GLU A 450 -13.00 -58.75 1.75
N ASP A 451 -13.34 -58.71 3.03
CA ASP A 451 -13.87 -59.86 3.80
C ASP A 451 -15.22 -60.35 3.22
N LEU A 452 -16.11 -59.43 2.84
CA LEU A 452 -17.37 -59.77 2.18
C LEU A 452 -17.12 -60.38 0.80
N GLU A 453 -16.20 -59.85 0.01
CA GLU A 453 -15.85 -60.40 -1.29
C GLU A 453 -15.30 -61.80 -1.16
N GLN A 454 -14.42 -62.04 -0.21
CA GLN A 454 -13.87 -63.36 0.05
C GLN A 454 -14.98 -64.34 0.52
N ARG A 455 -15.81 -63.93 1.49
CA ARG A 455 -16.93 -64.72 1.98
C ARG A 455 -17.93 -65.09 0.88
N GLU A 456 -18.29 -64.14 0.05
CA GLU A 456 -19.21 -64.35 -1.08
C GLU A 456 -18.59 -65.20 -2.19
N ARG A 457 -17.26 -65.12 -2.44
CA ARG A 457 -16.54 -66.03 -3.35
C ARG A 457 -16.58 -67.51 -2.82
N GLU A 458 -16.28 -67.67 -1.56
CA GLU A 458 -16.28 -69.00 -0.92
C GLU A 458 -17.68 -69.60 -0.91
N SER A 459 -18.70 -68.86 -0.56
CA SER A 459 -20.08 -69.29 -0.48
C SER A 459 -20.72 -69.63 -1.84
N THR A 460 -20.38 -68.87 -2.87
CA THR A 460 -20.97 -69.02 -4.23
C THR A 460 -20.14 -69.86 -5.17
N GLY A 461 -18.87 -70.08 -4.87
CA GLY A 461 -17.92 -70.73 -5.77
C GLY A 461 -17.68 -69.97 -7.06
N ILE A 462 -17.78 -68.64 -7.06
CA ILE A 462 -17.58 -67.75 -8.22
C ILE A 462 -16.25 -67.05 -8.09
N ASP A 463 -15.22 -67.57 -8.75
CA ASP A 463 -13.85 -67.00 -8.68
C ASP A 463 -13.75 -65.60 -9.25
N THR A 464 -14.63 -65.20 -10.18
CA THR A 464 -14.63 -63.91 -10.84
C THR A 464 -15.42 -62.83 -10.08
N LEU A 465 -16.00 -63.15 -8.95
CA LEU A 465 -16.77 -62.26 -8.13
C LEU A 465 -15.84 -61.14 -7.61
N LYS A 466 -16.24 -59.91 -7.80
CA LYS A 466 -15.56 -58.72 -7.28
C LYS A 466 -16.56 -57.71 -6.74
N ILE A 467 -16.25 -57.11 -5.62
CA ILE A 467 -17.04 -55.98 -5.11
C ILE A 467 -16.40 -54.70 -5.64
N GLY A 468 -17.22 -53.80 -6.19
CA GLY A 468 -16.78 -52.50 -6.73
C GLY A 468 -17.75 -51.39 -6.36
N PHE A 469 -17.31 -50.13 -6.55
CA PHE A 469 -18.11 -48.95 -6.32
C PHE A 469 -18.27 -48.15 -7.61
N ASN A 470 -19.47 -47.60 -7.80
CA ASN A 470 -19.74 -46.67 -8.90
C ASN A 470 -20.56 -45.50 -8.36
N ALA A 471 -20.16 -44.27 -8.67
CA ALA A 471 -20.77 -43.04 -8.17
C ALA A 471 -22.28 -42.94 -8.49
N VAL A 472 -22.77 -43.56 -9.58
CA VAL A 472 -24.19 -43.56 -10.01
C VAL A 472 -25.00 -44.69 -9.36
N HIS A 473 -24.40 -45.85 -9.11
CA HIS A 473 -25.11 -47.06 -8.72
C HIS A 473 -24.70 -47.57 -7.33
N GLY A 474 -23.74 -46.92 -6.67
CA GLY A 474 -23.26 -47.38 -5.35
C GLY A 474 -22.34 -48.60 -5.40
N TYR A 475 -22.30 -49.34 -4.32
CA TYR A 475 -21.58 -50.63 -4.22
C TYR A 475 -22.32 -51.74 -4.95
N TYR A 476 -21.56 -52.57 -5.65
CA TYR A 476 -22.11 -53.71 -6.41
C TYR A 476 -21.16 -54.88 -6.39
N ILE A 477 -21.73 -56.08 -6.52
CA ILE A 477 -21.04 -57.32 -6.78
C ILE A 477 -20.98 -57.49 -8.30
N GLN A 478 -19.82 -57.62 -8.86
CA GLN A 478 -19.62 -57.87 -10.30
C GLN A 478 -19.22 -59.33 -10.50
N ILE A 479 -19.92 -60.00 -11.42
CA ILE A 479 -19.66 -61.38 -11.82
C ILE A 479 -19.48 -61.41 -13.32
N SER A 480 -18.52 -62.19 -13.83
CA SER A 480 -18.33 -62.38 -15.28
C SER A 480 -19.54 -63.04 -15.89
N GLN A 481 -19.89 -62.69 -17.12
CA GLN A 481 -21.08 -63.25 -17.80
C GLN A 481 -21.08 -64.76 -17.90
N GLY A 482 -19.90 -65.41 -18.00
CA GLY A 482 -19.75 -66.88 -18.03
C GLY A 482 -20.15 -67.54 -16.70
N GLN A 483 -20.08 -66.86 -15.58
CA GLN A 483 -20.44 -67.37 -14.24
C GLN A 483 -21.69 -66.76 -13.66
N ALA A 484 -22.38 -65.85 -14.39
CA ALA A 484 -23.58 -65.20 -13.91
C ALA A 484 -24.76 -66.18 -13.58
N HIS A 485 -24.81 -67.35 -14.21
CA HIS A 485 -25.77 -68.38 -13.94
C HIS A 485 -25.62 -68.99 -12.54
N LYS A 486 -24.50 -68.84 -11.87
CA LYS A 486 -24.23 -69.28 -10.50
C LYS A 486 -24.67 -68.28 -9.43
N ALA A 487 -25.10 -67.10 -9.87
CA ALA A 487 -25.52 -66.08 -8.91
C ALA A 487 -26.69 -66.56 -8.06
N PRO A 488 -26.62 -66.42 -6.72
CA PRO A 488 -27.72 -66.84 -5.82
C PRO A 488 -28.99 -66.06 -6.09
N ILE A 489 -30.14 -66.66 -5.77
CA ILE A 489 -31.47 -66.06 -6.02
C ILE A 489 -31.67 -64.76 -5.26
N HIS A 490 -31.00 -64.53 -4.16
CA HIS A 490 -31.08 -63.31 -3.35
C HIS A 490 -30.24 -62.14 -3.95
N TYR A 491 -29.41 -62.39 -4.97
CA TYR A 491 -28.70 -61.34 -5.67
C TYR A 491 -29.68 -60.61 -6.60
N VAL A 492 -29.87 -59.29 -6.35
CA VAL A 492 -30.74 -58.46 -7.20
C VAL A 492 -29.89 -57.86 -8.31
N ARG A 493 -30.16 -58.22 -9.57
CA ARG A 493 -29.45 -57.70 -10.73
C ARG A 493 -29.76 -56.22 -10.93
N ARG A 494 -28.73 -55.40 -11.02
CA ARG A 494 -28.80 -53.94 -11.23
C ARG A 494 -28.43 -53.53 -12.63
N GLN A 495 -27.40 -54.16 -13.22
CA GLN A 495 -26.89 -53.74 -14.52
C GLN A 495 -26.27 -54.93 -15.24
N THR A 496 -26.54 -55.05 -16.56
CA THR A 496 -25.90 -55.99 -17.45
C THR A 496 -24.90 -55.24 -18.31
N LEU A 497 -23.63 -55.66 -18.30
CA LEU A 497 -22.54 -55.17 -19.15
C LEU A 497 -22.18 -56.18 -20.22
N LYS A 498 -21.39 -55.79 -21.22
CA LYS A 498 -20.99 -56.65 -22.31
C LYS A 498 -20.31 -57.96 -21.86
N ASN A 499 -19.51 -57.89 -20.75
CA ASN A 499 -18.70 -59.02 -20.27
C ASN A 499 -18.97 -59.39 -18.80
N ALA A 500 -19.91 -58.73 -18.11
CA ALA A 500 -20.17 -58.93 -16.71
C ALA A 500 -21.60 -58.51 -16.34
N GLU A 501 -22.09 -59.04 -15.24
CA GLU A 501 -23.33 -58.58 -14.62
C GLU A 501 -23.06 -58.04 -13.23
N ARG A 502 -23.78 -56.95 -12.86
CA ARG A 502 -23.70 -56.32 -11.55
C ARG A 502 -24.93 -56.57 -10.71
N TYR A 503 -24.71 -56.96 -9.48
CA TYR A 503 -25.74 -57.37 -8.52
C TYR A 503 -25.60 -56.54 -7.24
N ILE A 504 -26.67 -56.46 -6.47
CA ILE A 504 -26.71 -55.91 -5.12
C ILE A 504 -27.31 -56.94 -4.18
N ILE A 505 -26.82 -56.99 -2.94
CA ILE A 505 -27.40 -57.74 -1.85
C ILE A 505 -27.85 -56.80 -0.75
N PRO A 506 -28.89 -57.15 0.06
CA PRO A 506 -29.40 -56.30 1.14
C PRO A 506 -28.31 -55.90 2.15
N GLU A 507 -27.39 -56.79 2.44
CA GLU A 507 -26.26 -56.57 3.35
C GLU A 507 -25.34 -55.44 2.81
N LEU A 508 -24.99 -55.51 1.55
CA LEU A 508 -24.15 -54.50 0.88
C LEU A 508 -24.86 -53.14 0.83
N LYS A 509 -26.18 -53.12 0.61
CA LYS A 509 -26.98 -51.91 0.62
C LYS A 509 -27.06 -51.26 2.02
N THR A 510 -27.31 -52.08 3.06
CA THR A 510 -27.31 -51.60 4.44
C THR A 510 -25.95 -51.07 4.86
N TYR A 511 -24.90 -51.69 4.40
CA TYR A 511 -23.53 -51.27 4.64
C TYR A 511 -23.22 -49.94 3.90
N GLU A 512 -23.59 -49.81 2.61
CA GLU A 512 -23.49 -48.59 1.84
C GLU A 512 -24.13 -47.40 2.56
N ASP A 513 -25.37 -47.58 3.03
CA ASP A 513 -26.10 -46.54 3.75
C ASP A 513 -25.41 -46.13 5.07
N LYS A 514 -24.73 -47.03 5.76
CA LYS A 514 -23.94 -46.75 6.97
C LYS A 514 -22.65 -45.99 6.62
N VAL A 515 -21.92 -46.41 5.60
CA VAL A 515 -20.67 -45.79 5.20
C VAL A 515 -20.89 -44.37 4.65
N LEU A 516 -21.92 -44.20 3.82
CA LEU A 516 -22.26 -42.87 3.30
C LEU A 516 -22.69 -41.89 4.40
N LYS A 517 -23.47 -42.39 5.39
CA LYS A 517 -23.83 -41.61 6.58
C LYS A 517 -22.59 -41.27 7.42
N ALA A 518 -21.71 -42.24 7.66
CA ALA A 518 -20.48 -42.03 8.42
C ALA A 518 -19.57 -40.99 7.77
N LYS A 519 -19.37 -41.06 6.45
CA LYS A 519 -18.58 -40.07 5.70
C LYS A 519 -19.17 -38.67 5.76
N GLY A 520 -20.50 -38.55 5.59
CA GLY A 520 -21.20 -37.30 5.71
C GLY A 520 -21.14 -36.71 7.12
N ALA A 521 -21.36 -37.54 8.16
CA ALA A 521 -21.28 -37.14 9.55
C ALA A 521 -19.87 -36.73 9.97
N SER A 522 -18.86 -37.50 9.53
CA SER A 522 -17.44 -37.20 9.76
C SER A 522 -17.08 -35.83 9.19
N LEU A 523 -17.45 -35.55 7.94
CA LEU A 523 -17.14 -34.25 7.30
C LEU A 523 -17.89 -33.09 7.95
N ALA A 524 -19.15 -33.26 8.35
CA ALA A 524 -19.94 -32.25 9.04
C ALA A 524 -19.37 -31.95 10.44
N LEU A 525 -19.01 -32.99 11.21
CA LEU A 525 -18.38 -32.83 12.52
C LEU A 525 -17.00 -32.21 12.40
N GLU A 526 -16.21 -32.62 11.42
CA GLU A 526 -14.88 -32.06 11.17
C GLU A 526 -14.95 -30.54 10.85
N LYS A 527 -15.93 -30.13 10.06
CA LYS A 527 -16.18 -28.72 9.80
C LYS A 527 -16.59 -27.94 11.05
N GLN A 528 -17.46 -28.53 11.88
CA GLN A 528 -17.86 -27.93 13.15
C GLN A 528 -16.65 -27.76 14.09
N LEU A 529 -15.84 -28.79 14.28
CA LEU A 529 -14.62 -28.73 15.11
C LEU A 529 -13.63 -27.71 14.59
N TYR A 530 -13.53 -27.57 13.27
CA TYR A 530 -12.70 -26.55 12.63
C TYR A 530 -13.20 -25.14 12.94
N ASP A 531 -14.50 -24.90 12.88
CA ASP A 531 -15.12 -23.62 13.25
C ASP A 531 -14.94 -23.30 14.74
N GLU A 532 -14.98 -24.30 15.62
CA GLU A 532 -14.72 -24.16 17.06
C GLU A 532 -13.28 -23.72 17.38
N ILE A 533 -12.30 -24.06 16.53
CA ILE A 533 -10.92 -23.56 16.67
C ILE A 533 -10.90 -22.03 16.54
N PHE A 534 -11.66 -21.46 15.61
CA PHE A 534 -11.77 -20.01 15.51
C PHE A 534 -12.35 -19.39 16.77
N ASP A 535 -13.40 -20.01 17.37
CA ASP A 535 -14.02 -19.52 18.60
C ASP A 535 -13.03 -19.51 19.79
N GLN A 536 -12.09 -20.45 19.81
CA GLN A 536 -11.04 -20.51 20.83
C GLN A 536 -9.89 -19.52 20.57
N LEU A 537 -9.60 -19.15 19.31
CA LEU A 537 -8.56 -18.20 18.96
C LEU A 537 -9.02 -16.74 19.07
N LEU A 538 -10.28 -16.44 18.74
CA LEU A 538 -10.82 -15.08 18.67
C LEU A 538 -10.68 -14.26 19.96
N PRO A 539 -10.84 -14.80 21.18
CA PRO A 539 -10.63 -14.05 22.42
C PRO A 539 -9.21 -13.53 22.61
N HIS A 540 -8.22 -14.16 21.96
CA HIS A 540 -6.80 -13.82 22.02
C HIS A 540 -6.31 -13.03 20.80
N LEU A 541 -7.22 -12.65 19.90
CA LEU A 541 -6.88 -12.03 18.63
C LEU A 541 -6.07 -10.74 18.80
N GLY A 542 -6.41 -9.90 19.78
CA GLY A 542 -5.71 -8.65 20.05
C GLY A 542 -4.25 -8.86 20.44
N ASP A 543 -4.00 -9.79 21.34
CA ASP A 543 -2.64 -10.12 21.79
C ASP A 543 -1.83 -10.76 20.65
N LEU A 544 -2.46 -11.62 19.86
CA LEU A 544 -1.85 -12.21 18.66
C LEU A 544 -1.50 -11.15 17.61
N GLN A 545 -2.35 -10.14 17.42
CA GLN A 545 -2.06 -9.02 16.52
C GLN A 545 -0.90 -8.16 17.02
N LEU A 546 -0.84 -7.88 18.32
CA LEU A 546 0.30 -7.17 18.94
C LEU A 546 1.60 -7.94 18.75
N ALA A 547 1.58 -9.26 18.93
CA ALA A 547 2.74 -10.11 18.67
C ALA A 547 3.14 -10.09 17.19
N GLY A 548 2.18 -10.12 16.27
CA GLY A 548 2.43 -10.00 14.83
C GLY A 548 3.09 -8.68 14.46
N LEU A 549 2.64 -7.56 15.04
CA LEU A 549 3.26 -6.25 14.87
C LEU A 549 4.70 -6.22 15.42
N ALA A 550 4.92 -6.79 16.61
CA ALA A 550 6.25 -6.87 17.22
C ALA A 550 7.21 -7.71 16.36
N LEU A 551 6.75 -8.83 15.82
CA LEU A 551 7.53 -9.68 14.90
C LEU A 551 7.86 -8.97 13.59
N ALA A 552 6.90 -8.23 13.02
CA ALA A 552 7.14 -7.42 11.83
C ALA A 552 8.19 -6.32 12.08
N GLU A 553 8.10 -5.63 13.23
CA GLU A 553 9.07 -4.61 13.60
C GLU A 553 10.46 -5.21 13.87
N LEU A 554 10.53 -6.35 14.53
CA LEU A 554 11.78 -7.06 14.76
C LEU A 554 12.44 -7.50 13.44
N ASP A 555 11.65 -7.98 12.46
CA ASP A 555 12.14 -8.31 11.12
C ASP A 555 12.71 -7.08 10.41
N VAL A 556 12.03 -5.93 10.48
CA VAL A 556 12.54 -4.66 9.91
C VAL A 556 13.84 -4.24 10.56
N LEU A 557 13.94 -4.28 11.90
CA LEU A 557 15.16 -3.90 12.61
C LEU A 557 16.33 -4.84 12.28
N THR A 558 16.07 -6.15 12.22
CA THR A 558 17.05 -7.17 11.80
C THR A 558 17.50 -6.96 10.37
N ASN A 559 16.56 -6.68 9.48
CA ASN A 559 16.84 -6.35 8.09
C ASN A 559 17.70 -5.08 7.95
N LEU A 560 17.38 -4.01 8.69
CA LEU A 560 18.17 -2.78 8.66
C LEU A 560 19.57 -2.98 9.25
N ALA A 561 19.72 -3.85 10.24
CA ALA A 561 21.03 -4.24 10.75
C ALA A 561 21.85 -4.99 9.69
N GLU A 562 21.25 -5.97 9.01
CA GLU A 562 21.90 -6.69 7.91
C GLU A 562 22.31 -5.72 6.78
N ARG A 563 21.45 -4.79 6.41
CA ARG A 563 21.77 -3.78 5.38
C ARG A 563 22.90 -2.85 5.83
N ALA A 564 22.91 -2.44 7.11
CA ALA A 564 23.96 -1.60 7.66
C ALA A 564 25.32 -2.30 7.60
N GLU A 565 25.38 -3.57 7.92
CA GLU A 565 26.61 -4.38 7.84
C GLU A 565 27.04 -4.59 6.38
N SER A 566 26.14 -5.14 5.55
CA SER A 566 26.45 -5.49 4.15
C SER A 566 26.80 -4.29 3.28
N LEU A 567 26.26 -3.12 3.58
CA LEU A 567 26.41 -1.90 2.78
C LEU A 567 27.31 -0.84 3.45
N ASN A 568 27.90 -1.13 4.60
CA ASN A 568 28.76 -0.21 5.34
C ASN A 568 28.04 1.11 5.67
N TYR A 569 26.87 1.02 6.32
CA TYR A 569 26.12 2.18 6.78
C TYR A 569 26.42 2.48 8.25
N VAL A 570 26.32 3.75 8.65
CA VAL A 570 26.62 4.21 10.00
C VAL A 570 25.37 4.79 10.66
N ALA A 571 25.35 4.77 11.99
CA ALA A 571 24.28 5.38 12.77
C ALA A 571 24.33 6.91 12.63
N PRO A 572 23.27 7.58 12.13
CA PRO A 572 23.21 9.03 12.15
C PRO A 572 22.89 9.53 13.57
N THR A 573 23.29 10.77 13.86
CA THR A 573 22.93 11.47 15.10
C THR A 573 21.99 12.62 14.82
N PHE A 574 21.14 12.96 15.79
CA PHE A 574 20.20 14.08 15.68
C PHE A 574 20.68 15.27 16.50
N SER A 575 20.60 16.46 15.91
CA SER A 575 20.91 17.74 16.56
C SER A 575 19.64 18.51 16.86
N ALA A 576 19.65 19.32 17.90
CA ALA A 576 18.60 20.31 18.15
C ALA A 576 18.73 21.56 17.26
N GLN A 577 19.93 21.81 16.70
CA GLN A 577 20.19 22.91 15.79
C GLN A 577 19.83 22.53 14.36
N THR A 578 19.24 23.47 13.62
CA THR A 578 18.92 23.28 12.21
C THR A 578 20.20 23.10 11.39
N GLY A 579 20.24 22.07 10.55
CA GLY A 579 21.41 21.81 9.70
C GLY A 579 21.51 20.36 9.29
N ILE A 580 22.35 20.10 8.29
CA ILE A 580 22.67 18.76 7.78
C ILE A 580 24.19 18.70 7.58
N HIS A 581 24.85 17.80 8.31
CA HIS A 581 26.27 17.55 8.19
C HIS A 581 26.49 16.07 7.84
N ILE A 582 26.89 15.81 6.62
CA ILE A 582 27.18 14.46 6.12
C ILE A 582 28.62 14.41 5.67
N GLN A 583 29.40 13.48 6.20
CA GLN A 583 30.76 13.21 5.76
C GLN A 583 30.76 11.99 4.85
N ASN A 584 31.35 12.13 3.68
CA ASN A 584 31.50 11.06 2.69
C ASN A 584 30.18 10.31 2.41
N GLY A 585 29.11 11.09 2.16
CA GLY A 585 27.81 10.53 1.82
C GLY A 585 27.84 9.81 0.47
N ARG A 586 27.09 8.71 0.37
CA ARG A 586 26.96 7.91 -0.85
C ARG A 586 25.47 7.80 -1.22
N HIS A 587 25.18 7.66 -2.50
CA HIS A 587 23.80 7.47 -2.96
C HIS A 587 23.39 6.01 -2.80
N PRO A 588 22.43 5.66 -1.91
CA PRO A 588 22.14 4.26 -1.55
C PRO A 588 21.77 3.36 -2.72
N VAL A 589 21.13 3.92 -3.75
CA VAL A 589 20.69 3.15 -4.92
C VAL A 589 21.77 3.14 -6.00
N VAL A 590 22.34 4.30 -6.34
CA VAL A 590 23.29 4.42 -7.45
C VAL A 590 24.57 3.62 -7.16
N GLU A 591 25.04 3.60 -5.92
CA GLU A 591 26.23 2.82 -5.54
C GLU A 591 26.06 1.31 -5.76
N GLN A 592 24.83 0.79 -5.74
CA GLN A 592 24.53 -0.62 -5.97
C GLN A 592 24.44 -0.99 -7.46
N VAL A 593 24.23 -0.01 -8.34
CA VAL A 593 24.07 -0.21 -9.78
C VAL A 593 25.38 0.04 -10.54
N LEU A 594 26.25 0.90 -10.00
CA LEU A 594 27.51 1.24 -10.62
C LEU A 594 28.47 0.02 -10.59
N LYS A 595 29.21 -0.15 -11.67
CA LYS A 595 30.31 -1.11 -11.75
C LYS A 595 31.62 -0.59 -11.16
N GLU A 596 31.77 0.72 -11.12
CA GLU A 596 32.90 1.44 -10.55
C GLU A 596 32.56 1.93 -9.14
N PRO A 597 33.57 2.10 -8.26
CA PRO A 597 33.33 2.63 -6.91
C PRO A 597 32.64 3.98 -6.94
N PHE A 598 31.61 4.14 -6.14
CA PHE A 598 30.89 5.41 -6.00
C PHE A 598 31.80 6.46 -5.31
N ILE A 599 31.83 7.67 -5.86
CA ILE A 599 32.60 8.78 -5.27
C ILE A 599 31.75 9.44 -4.18
N ALA A 600 32.15 9.23 -2.93
CA ALA A 600 31.48 9.79 -1.77
C ALA A 600 31.66 11.32 -1.66
N ASN A 601 30.65 12.04 -1.25
CA ASN A 601 30.66 13.49 -1.17
C ASN A 601 30.15 14.00 0.18
N PRO A 602 30.79 15.07 0.74
CA PRO A 602 30.26 15.72 1.94
C PRO A 602 29.09 16.64 1.61
N THR A 603 28.19 16.82 2.59
CA THR A 603 27.16 17.85 2.54
C THR A 603 27.18 18.62 3.85
N GLU A 604 27.26 19.94 3.76
CA GLU A 604 27.28 20.83 4.90
C GLU A 604 26.26 21.95 4.69
N LEU A 605 25.16 21.88 5.42
CA LEU A 605 24.12 22.91 5.52
C LEU A 605 24.01 23.30 7.00
N THR A 606 24.12 24.58 7.30
CA THR A 606 24.09 25.14 8.64
C THR A 606 23.16 26.33 8.72
N GLU A 607 22.79 26.81 9.89
CA GLU A 607 22.06 28.08 10.04
C GLU A 607 22.76 29.26 9.39
N GLN A 608 24.10 29.24 9.35
CA GLN A 608 24.90 30.31 8.73
C GLN A 608 25.05 30.14 7.23
N GLN A 609 24.97 28.92 6.71
CA GLN A 609 25.06 28.59 5.30
C GLN A 609 24.01 27.52 4.97
N HIS A 610 22.75 27.94 4.89
CA HIS A 610 21.63 27.05 4.69
C HIS A 610 21.27 26.81 3.23
N PHE A 611 21.89 27.56 2.31
CA PHE A 611 21.59 27.52 0.87
C PHE A 611 22.87 27.27 0.07
N LEU A 612 22.92 26.22 -0.75
CA LEU A 612 24.03 25.90 -1.63
C LEU A 612 23.63 25.97 -3.10
N ILE A 613 24.29 26.85 -3.85
CA ILE A 613 24.21 26.88 -5.32
C ILE A 613 25.16 25.82 -5.85
N ILE A 614 24.67 24.91 -6.69
CA ILE A 614 25.42 23.80 -7.24
C ILE A 614 25.61 24.01 -8.74
N THR A 615 26.85 24.15 -9.16
CA THR A 615 27.22 24.28 -10.57
C THR A 615 28.03 23.08 -11.06
N GLY A 616 28.24 22.98 -12.37
CA GLY A 616 28.99 21.91 -13.00
C GLY A 616 28.25 21.29 -14.19
N PRO A 617 28.86 20.33 -14.90
CA PRO A 617 28.26 19.70 -16.08
C PRO A 617 27.03 18.83 -15.75
N ASN A 618 26.14 18.62 -16.72
CA ASN A 618 24.93 17.81 -16.51
C ASN A 618 25.24 16.36 -16.10
N MET A 619 26.30 15.78 -16.67
CA MET A 619 26.74 14.42 -16.33
C MET A 619 27.65 14.37 -15.08
N GLY A 620 27.93 15.51 -14.45
CA GLY A 620 28.79 15.58 -13.27
C GLY A 620 28.19 14.98 -12.01
N GLY A 621 26.86 14.70 -11.96
CA GLY A 621 26.21 14.06 -10.81
C GLY A 621 25.49 15.03 -9.88
N LYS A 622 25.15 16.26 -10.31
CA LYS A 622 24.42 17.25 -9.48
C LYS A 622 23.12 16.70 -8.89
N SER A 623 22.26 16.13 -9.73
CA SER A 623 20.99 15.57 -9.32
C SER A 623 21.16 14.35 -8.40
N THR A 624 22.21 13.53 -8.64
CA THR A 624 22.58 12.38 -7.79
C THR A 624 23.02 12.85 -6.41
N TYR A 625 23.83 13.88 -6.33
CA TYR A 625 24.31 14.47 -5.08
C TYR A 625 23.15 15.05 -4.24
N MET A 626 22.22 15.75 -4.88
CA MET A 626 21.03 16.29 -4.19
C MET A 626 20.13 15.16 -3.68
N ARG A 627 19.82 14.18 -4.54
CA ARG A 627 19.00 13.01 -4.13
C ARG A 627 19.67 12.23 -3.00
N GLN A 628 20.98 12.04 -3.04
CA GLN A 628 21.77 11.42 -1.98
C GLN A 628 21.52 12.09 -0.63
N THR A 629 21.60 13.41 -0.56
CA THR A 629 21.37 14.17 0.67
C THR A 629 19.95 13.97 1.20
N ALA A 630 18.94 14.03 0.33
CA ALA A 630 17.55 13.79 0.73
C ALA A 630 17.31 12.34 1.18
N LEU A 631 17.87 11.36 0.49
CA LEU A 631 17.72 9.95 0.85
C LEU A 631 18.41 9.60 2.18
N ILE A 632 19.62 10.14 2.42
CA ILE A 632 20.32 9.99 3.71
C ILE A 632 19.48 10.61 4.84
N THR A 633 18.94 11.81 4.62
CA THR A 633 18.05 12.47 5.59
C THR A 633 16.80 11.63 5.86
N LEU A 634 16.14 11.15 4.82
CA LEU A 634 14.95 10.31 4.92
C LEU A 634 15.25 9.00 5.68
N MET A 635 16.37 8.34 5.36
CA MET A 635 16.78 7.11 6.04
C MET A 635 17.04 7.34 7.53
N ALA A 636 17.66 8.46 7.89
CA ALA A 636 17.84 8.82 9.30
C ALA A 636 16.49 8.95 10.03
N TYR A 637 15.52 9.60 9.42
CA TYR A 637 14.17 9.78 9.97
C TYR A 637 13.25 8.54 9.86
N MET A 638 13.74 7.47 9.24
CA MET A 638 13.17 6.13 9.39
C MET A 638 13.72 5.39 10.63
N GLY A 639 14.81 5.90 11.21
CA GLY A 639 15.58 5.23 12.26
C GLY A 639 16.60 4.21 11.71
N SER A 640 16.91 4.28 10.42
CA SER A 640 17.91 3.44 9.76
C SER A 640 19.32 4.01 9.92
N PHE A 641 20.33 3.17 9.75
CA PHE A 641 21.70 3.60 9.47
C PHE A 641 21.78 4.14 8.04
N VAL A 642 22.77 4.97 7.75
CA VAL A 642 22.87 5.77 6.52
C VAL A 642 24.20 5.55 5.79
N PRO A 643 24.22 5.66 4.46
CA PRO A 643 25.42 5.50 3.62
C PRO A 643 26.35 6.72 3.72
N ALA A 644 27.10 6.83 4.80
CA ALA A 644 28.04 7.90 5.05
C ALA A 644 29.14 7.42 6.03
N ASP A 645 30.21 8.23 6.23
CA ASP A 645 31.15 7.98 7.32
C ASP A 645 30.62 8.56 8.64
N SER A 646 29.89 9.67 8.58
CA SER A 646 29.11 10.23 9.68
C SER A 646 28.00 11.11 9.16
N ALA A 647 26.91 11.20 9.91
CA ALA A 647 25.79 12.09 9.61
C ALA A 647 25.21 12.70 10.89
N VAL A 648 25.10 14.03 10.92
CA VAL A 648 24.42 14.77 11.98
C VAL A 648 23.29 15.58 11.33
N ILE A 649 22.04 15.33 11.73
CA ILE A 649 20.88 15.91 11.08
C ILE A 649 20.04 16.65 12.11
N GLY A 650 19.76 17.92 11.84
CA GLY A 650 18.88 18.77 12.61
C GLY A 650 17.39 18.49 12.35
N PRO A 651 16.48 19.26 12.98
CA PRO A 651 15.04 19.10 12.78
C PRO A 651 14.65 19.36 11.33
N ILE A 652 13.98 18.38 10.72
CA ILE A 652 13.40 18.47 9.38
C ILE A 652 11.91 18.22 9.46
N ASP A 653 11.10 19.09 8.89
CA ASP A 653 9.64 18.96 8.81
C ASP A 653 9.16 18.47 7.46
N ARG A 654 9.82 18.88 6.37
CA ARG A 654 9.43 18.56 4.99
C ARG A 654 10.65 18.36 4.10
N ILE A 655 10.50 17.53 3.08
CA ILE A 655 11.46 17.40 1.99
C ILE A 655 10.72 17.71 0.69
N PHE A 656 11.20 18.68 -0.05
CA PHE A 656 10.72 19.05 -1.36
C PHE A 656 11.76 18.78 -2.44
N THR A 657 11.32 18.29 -3.57
CA THR A 657 12.17 18.10 -4.73
C THR A 657 11.52 18.68 -5.98
N ARG A 658 12.29 19.47 -6.72
CA ARG A 658 12.02 19.86 -8.08
C ARG A 658 13.17 19.36 -8.95
N ILE A 659 13.07 18.11 -9.45
CA ILE A 659 14.13 17.42 -10.19
C ILE A 659 13.56 16.89 -11.50
N GLY A 660 14.04 17.40 -12.64
CA GLY A 660 13.65 16.97 -13.98
C GLY A 660 12.22 17.37 -14.38
N ALA A 661 11.98 17.59 -15.65
CA ALA A 661 10.65 17.71 -16.20
C ALA A 661 10.24 16.34 -16.76
N SER A 662 9.24 15.68 -16.16
CA SER A 662 8.49 14.67 -16.87
C SER A 662 7.48 15.38 -17.77
N ASP A 663 7.55 15.17 -19.08
CA ASP A 663 6.50 15.59 -20.00
C ASP A 663 5.20 14.86 -19.57
N ASP A 664 4.31 15.59 -18.91
CA ASP A 664 2.96 15.12 -18.65
C ASP A 664 2.09 15.38 -19.88
N LEU A 665 2.39 14.65 -20.96
CA LEU A 665 1.65 14.71 -22.22
C LEU A 665 0.18 14.34 -22.03
N ALA A 666 -0.14 13.56 -20.99
CA ALA A 666 -1.49 13.10 -20.72
C ALA A 666 -2.41 14.19 -20.16
N SER A 667 -1.87 15.16 -19.41
CA SER A 667 -2.65 16.27 -18.85
C SER A 667 -2.72 17.50 -19.76
N GLY A 668 -1.99 17.53 -20.88
CA GLY A 668 -1.94 18.64 -21.82
C GLY A 668 -1.33 19.93 -21.25
N ARG A 669 -0.66 19.86 -20.08
CA ARG A 669 0.03 20.99 -19.45
C ARG A 669 1.44 21.13 -20.02
N SER A 670 1.87 22.38 -20.27
CA SER A 670 3.25 22.61 -20.69
C SER A 670 4.19 22.26 -19.53
N THR A 671 5.38 21.74 -19.86
CA THR A 671 6.46 21.45 -18.90
C THR A 671 6.76 22.63 -17.98
N PHE A 672 6.73 23.84 -18.53
CA PHE A 672 6.93 25.08 -17.76
C PHE A 672 5.82 25.32 -16.73
N MET A 673 4.56 25.03 -17.07
CA MET A 673 3.44 25.19 -16.13
C MET A 673 3.51 24.17 -14.97
N VAL A 674 3.93 22.94 -15.26
CA VAL A 674 4.17 21.93 -14.21
C VAL A 674 5.30 22.37 -13.29
N GLU A 675 6.41 22.84 -13.88
CA GLU A 675 7.55 23.38 -13.15
C GLU A 675 7.15 24.53 -12.22
N MET A 676 6.37 25.49 -12.73
CA MET A 676 5.92 26.63 -11.92
C MET A 676 4.92 26.24 -10.83
N THR A 677 4.08 25.24 -11.07
CA THR A 677 3.15 24.72 -10.05
C THR A 677 3.91 24.04 -8.91
N GLU A 678 4.92 23.21 -9.23
CA GLU A 678 5.78 22.56 -8.22
C GLU A 678 6.56 23.61 -7.42
N MET A 679 7.11 24.63 -8.11
CA MET A 679 7.85 25.70 -7.45
C MET A 679 6.96 26.57 -6.56
N ALA A 680 5.73 26.89 -7.00
CA ALA A 680 4.76 27.62 -6.19
C ALA A 680 4.40 26.84 -4.92
N ASN A 681 4.21 25.51 -5.03
CA ASN A 681 3.96 24.66 -3.88
C ASN A 681 5.12 24.74 -2.86
N ILE A 682 6.36 24.67 -3.32
CA ILE A 682 7.55 24.81 -2.46
C ILE A 682 7.56 26.17 -1.78
N LEU A 683 7.43 27.28 -2.54
CA LEU A 683 7.51 28.62 -2.01
C LEU A 683 6.41 28.96 -0.98
N HIS A 684 5.24 28.32 -1.09
CA HIS A 684 4.13 28.54 -0.15
C HIS A 684 4.20 27.65 1.10
N GLN A 685 4.82 26.47 1.01
CA GLN A 685 4.75 25.47 2.09
C GLN A 685 6.09 25.24 2.80
N ALA A 686 7.22 25.60 2.22
CA ALA A 686 8.52 25.40 2.84
C ALA A 686 8.68 26.28 4.08
N THR A 687 9.40 25.77 5.07
CA THR A 687 9.75 26.43 6.34
C THR A 687 11.26 26.49 6.49
N ASP A 688 11.76 27.11 7.55
CA ASP A 688 13.17 27.14 7.93
C ASP A 688 13.75 25.76 8.27
N LYS A 689 12.89 24.74 8.50
CA LYS A 689 13.26 23.35 8.74
C LYS A 689 13.06 22.45 7.53
N SER A 690 12.65 23.00 6.40
CA SER A 690 12.43 22.21 5.19
C SER A 690 13.74 21.98 4.43
N LEU A 691 13.92 20.76 3.91
CA LEU A 691 14.98 20.44 2.94
C LEU A 691 14.42 20.60 1.53
N VAL A 692 14.98 21.50 0.75
CA VAL A 692 14.52 21.83 -0.60
C VAL A 692 15.59 21.50 -1.63
N LEU A 693 15.25 20.70 -2.63
CA LEU A 693 16.12 20.31 -3.73
C LEU A 693 15.55 20.86 -5.05
N ILE A 694 16.28 21.75 -5.69
CA ILE A 694 15.87 22.34 -6.97
C ILE A 694 16.92 22.02 -8.03
N ASP A 695 16.51 21.31 -9.06
CA ASP A 695 17.35 20.98 -10.22
C ASP A 695 16.84 21.73 -11.43
N GLU A 696 17.53 22.84 -11.74
CA GLU A 696 17.33 23.63 -12.95
C GLU A 696 15.91 24.22 -13.13
N ILE A 697 15.67 25.40 -12.61
CA ILE A 697 14.43 26.17 -12.80
C ILE A 697 14.56 27.13 -14.00
N GLY A 698 13.47 27.35 -14.74
CA GLY A 698 13.36 28.37 -15.80
C GLY A 698 13.78 27.87 -17.19
N ARG A 699 13.87 26.59 -17.44
CA ARG A 699 14.23 26.03 -18.77
C ARG A 699 13.14 26.16 -19.83
N GLY A 700 11.87 26.19 -19.43
CA GLY A 700 10.71 26.19 -20.34
C GLY A 700 10.34 27.58 -20.93
N THR A 701 11.14 28.62 -20.71
CA THR A 701 10.87 30.00 -21.14
C THR A 701 12.11 30.69 -21.75
N SER A 702 12.03 31.99 -22.02
CA SER A 702 13.19 32.73 -22.51
C SER A 702 14.31 32.77 -21.46
N THR A 703 15.56 32.86 -21.90
CA THR A 703 16.73 32.79 -21.00
C THR A 703 16.66 33.84 -19.89
N TYR A 704 16.27 35.09 -20.23
CA TYR A 704 16.19 36.16 -19.24
C TYR A 704 15.02 36.00 -18.27
N ASP A 705 13.85 35.55 -18.74
CA ASP A 705 12.71 35.25 -17.86
C ASP A 705 13.05 34.11 -16.90
N GLY A 706 13.66 33.03 -17.43
CA GLY A 706 14.11 31.91 -16.63
C GLY A 706 15.14 32.28 -15.57
N LEU A 707 16.16 33.11 -15.96
CA LEU A 707 17.16 33.61 -15.02
C LEU A 707 16.52 34.49 -13.93
N SER A 708 15.60 35.38 -14.31
CA SER A 708 14.94 36.31 -13.39
C SER A 708 14.11 35.54 -12.36
N LEU A 709 13.37 34.53 -12.81
CA LEU A 709 12.60 33.62 -11.92
C LEU A 709 13.51 32.83 -11.00
N ALA A 710 14.57 32.22 -11.54
CA ALA A 710 15.52 31.44 -10.75
C ALA A 710 16.18 32.29 -9.66
N TRP A 711 16.56 33.54 -10.02
CA TRP A 711 17.13 34.50 -9.08
C TRP A 711 16.17 34.86 -7.96
N ALA A 712 14.93 35.23 -8.30
CA ALA A 712 13.91 35.61 -7.33
C ALA A 712 13.54 34.44 -6.41
N CYS A 713 13.40 33.24 -6.96
CA CYS A 713 13.13 32.03 -6.16
C CYS A 713 14.28 31.71 -5.19
N ALA A 714 15.54 31.79 -5.66
CA ALA A 714 16.71 31.53 -4.81
C ALA A 714 16.81 32.55 -3.68
N GLU A 715 16.61 33.82 -4.00
CA GLU A 715 16.66 34.93 -3.02
C GLU A 715 15.52 34.79 -1.98
N TRP A 716 14.31 34.45 -2.42
CA TRP A 716 13.15 34.23 -1.54
C TRP A 716 13.36 33.06 -0.58
N LEU A 717 13.82 31.91 -1.08
CA LEU A 717 14.15 30.74 -0.26
C LEU A 717 15.25 31.04 0.77
N ALA A 718 16.27 31.81 0.37
CA ALA A 718 17.40 32.12 1.24
C ALA A 718 17.09 33.22 2.26
N LYS A 719 16.36 34.30 1.88
CA LYS A 719 16.12 35.45 2.76
C LYS A 719 14.85 35.36 3.58
N LYS A 720 13.74 34.88 2.98
CA LYS A 720 12.42 34.88 3.63
C LYS A 720 12.10 33.56 4.29
N ILE A 721 12.36 32.43 3.63
CA ILE A 721 12.04 31.11 4.16
C ILE A 721 13.21 30.58 4.99
N CYS A 722 14.46 30.84 4.59
CA CYS A 722 15.68 30.34 5.24
C CYS A 722 15.76 28.80 5.26
N SER A 723 15.16 28.12 4.26
CA SER A 723 15.15 26.66 4.18
C SER A 723 16.52 26.08 3.85
N LEU A 724 16.77 24.84 4.28
CA LEU A 724 17.95 24.08 3.89
C LEU A 724 17.85 23.73 2.41
N THR A 725 18.61 24.40 1.54
CA THR A 725 18.36 24.32 0.09
C THR A 725 19.61 23.90 -0.67
N LEU A 726 19.44 22.92 -1.57
CA LEU A 726 20.38 22.54 -2.62
C LEU A 726 19.81 22.97 -3.97
N PHE A 727 20.46 23.94 -4.62
CA PHE A 727 19.97 24.59 -5.82
C PHE A 727 20.94 24.39 -6.98
N ALA A 728 20.68 23.41 -7.84
CA ALA A 728 21.47 23.18 -9.03
C ALA A 728 21.01 24.07 -10.17
N THR A 729 21.94 24.70 -10.85
CA THR A 729 21.65 25.65 -11.93
C THR A 729 22.72 25.63 -13.03
N HIS A 730 22.31 26.01 -14.23
CA HIS A 730 23.18 26.36 -15.35
C HIS A 730 23.38 27.86 -15.53
N TYR A 731 22.65 28.67 -14.76
CA TYR A 731 22.83 30.10 -14.75
C TYR A 731 24.04 30.49 -13.89
N PHE A 732 25.18 30.75 -14.53
CA PHE A 732 26.38 31.14 -13.82
C PHE A 732 26.22 32.48 -13.11
N GLU A 733 25.32 33.33 -13.58
CA GLU A 733 24.98 34.60 -12.97
C GLU A 733 24.53 34.44 -11.51
N LEU A 734 23.88 33.36 -11.17
CA LEU A 734 23.43 33.08 -9.79
C LEU A 734 24.61 32.86 -8.82
N THR A 735 25.79 32.51 -9.31
CA THR A 735 26.99 32.31 -8.46
C THR A 735 27.49 33.57 -7.76
N VAL A 736 26.97 34.71 -8.11
CA VAL A 736 27.23 35.99 -7.45
C VAL A 736 26.36 36.23 -6.20
N LEU A 737 25.26 35.47 -6.06
CA LEU A 737 24.33 35.63 -4.93
C LEU A 737 24.98 35.53 -3.54
N PRO A 738 25.98 34.67 -3.27
CA PRO A 738 26.68 34.67 -1.98
C PRO A 738 27.33 35.99 -1.58
N GLU A 739 27.68 36.85 -2.54
CA GLU A 739 28.21 38.18 -2.28
C GLU A 739 27.15 39.18 -1.82
N GLN A 740 25.87 38.90 -2.15
CA GLN A 740 24.73 39.80 -1.93
C GLN A 740 23.79 39.32 -0.83
N VAL A 741 23.74 38.02 -0.58
CA VAL A 741 22.79 37.37 0.35
C VAL A 741 23.58 36.51 1.32
N GLN A 742 23.41 36.79 2.60
CA GLN A 742 23.96 35.94 3.66
C GLN A 742 23.26 34.58 3.66
N GLY A 743 24.00 33.53 4.05
CA GLY A 743 23.45 32.17 4.13
C GLY A 743 23.58 31.38 2.84
N ILE A 744 24.01 31.98 1.73
CA ILE A 744 24.24 31.27 0.46
C ILE A 744 25.74 30.93 0.31
N GLY A 745 26.01 29.74 -0.19
CA GLY A 745 27.33 29.28 -0.60
C GLY A 745 27.32 28.69 -2.00
N ASN A 746 28.50 28.69 -2.64
CA ASN A 746 28.71 28.03 -3.92
C ASN A 746 29.47 26.72 -3.72
N ILE A 747 29.00 25.66 -4.39
CA ILE A 747 29.75 24.42 -4.62
C ILE A 747 29.69 24.02 -6.09
N HIS A 748 30.62 23.21 -6.54
CA HIS A 748 30.56 22.65 -7.88
C HIS A 748 31.00 21.19 -7.91
N LEU A 749 30.52 20.48 -8.91
CA LEU A 749 31.04 19.17 -9.26
C LEU A 749 32.11 19.33 -10.31
N ASP A 750 33.27 18.78 -10.00
CA ASP A 750 34.48 18.99 -10.82
C ASP A 750 34.50 18.07 -12.05
N ALA A 751 35.09 18.61 -13.13
CA ALA A 751 35.38 17.87 -14.33
C ALA A 751 36.69 18.32 -14.90
N ILE A 752 37.52 17.39 -15.36
CA ILE A 752 38.85 17.65 -15.92
C ILE A 752 38.77 17.42 -17.43
N GLU A 753 39.14 18.46 -18.20
CA GLU A 753 39.27 18.39 -19.64
C GLU A 753 40.71 18.01 -19.98
N HIS A 754 40.90 16.91 -20.71
CA HIS A 754 42.20 16.46 -21.19
C HIS A 754 42.11 16.07 -22.68
N ASN A 755 42.80 16.75 -23.54
CA ASN A 755 42.94 16.45 -24.99
C ASN A 755 41.60 16.15 -25.70
N ASP A 756 40.61 17.05 -25.66
CA ASP A 756 39.24 16.91 -26.21
C ASP A 756 38.37 15.82 -25.57
N THR A 757 38.81 15.22 -24.47
CA THR A 757 38.00 14.34 -23.64
C THR A 757 37.73 15.00 -22.29
N ILE A 758 36.58 14.74 -21.68
CA ILE A 758 36.20 15.18 -20.35
C ILE A 758 36.11 14.00 -19.41
N ALA A 759 36.74 14.09 -18.25
CA ALA A 759 36.56 13.14 -17.15
C ALA A 759 35.75 13.82 -16.05
N PHE A 760 34.62 13.24 -15.70
CA PHE A 760 33.80 13.70 -14.58
C PHE A 760 34.36 13.12 -13.29
N MET A 761 34.78 14.01 -12.39
CA MET A 761 35.36 13.58 -11.11
C MET A 761 34.29 13.17 -10.09
N HIS A 762 33.04 13.56 -10.30
CA HIS A 762 31.92 13.34 -9.39
C HIS A 762 32.18 13.81 -7.95
N ALA A 763 33.19 14.61 -7.73
CA ALA A 763 33.59 15.14 -6.43
C ALA A 763 33.13 16.57 -6.27
N VAL A 764 32.51 16.87 -5.11
CA VAL A 764 32.06 18.21 -4.74
C VAL A 764 33.23 19.05 -4.25
N GLN A 765 33.35 20.26 -4.79
CA GLN A 765 34.36 21.26 -4.41
C GLN A 765 33.68 22.56 -3.98
N LYS A 766 34.30 23.31 -3.05
CA LYS A 766 33.82 24.63 -2.64
C LYS A 766 34.05 25.65 -3.75
N GLY A 767 33.14 26.58 -3.90
CA GLY A 767 33.17 27.66 -4.92
C GLY A 767 32.39 27.33 -6.17
N ALA A 768 32.28 28.28 -7.08
CA ALA A 768 31.57 28.13 -8.36
C ALA A 768 32.46 27.40 -9.39
N ALA A 769 31.85 26.70 -10.34
CA ALA A 769 32.58 26.12 -11.47
C ALA A 769 33.18 27.21 -12.35
N SER A 770 34.39 27.00 -12.82
CA SER A 770 35.14 27.99 -13.61
C SER A 770 34.71 28.06 -15.09
N LYS A 771 34.09 27.00 -15.61
CA LYS A 771 33.71 26.87 -17.05
C LYS A 771 32.44 26.03 -17.22
N SER A 772 31.77 26.23 -18.37
CA SER A 772 30.73 25.31 -18.86
C SER A 772 31.38 24.21 -19.72
N TYR A 773 30.97 22.98 -19.52
CA TYR A 773 31.49 21.79 -20.23
C TYR A 773 30.56 21.28 -21.34
N GLY A 774 29.51 22.06 -21.71
CA GLY A 774 28.50 21.62 -22.68
C GLY A 774 29.05 21.17 -24.03
N LEU A 775 30.06 21.88 -24.56
CA LEU A 775 30.69 21.52 -25.84
C LEU A 775 31.55 20.26 -25.75
N ALA A 776 32.22 20.03 -24.60
CA ALA A 776 32.97 18.82 -24.38
C ALA A 776 32.03 17.59 -24.25
N VAL A 777 30.88 17.75 -23.57
CA VAL A 777 29.84 16.73 -23.49
C VAL A 777 29.22 16.42 -24.87
N ALA A 778 28.98 17.46 -25.71
CA ALA A 778 28.49 17.28 -27.05
C ALA A 778 29.49 16.51 -27.94
N ALA A 779 30.77 16.73 -27.76
CA ALA A 779 31.83 15.98 -28.45
C ALA A 779 31.84 14.51 -28.02
N LEU A 780 31.69 14.21 -26.72
CA LEU A 780 31.53 12.84 -26.21
C LEU A 780 30.28 12.13 -26.74
N ALA A 781 29.18 12.87 -26.92
CA ALA A 781 27.94 12.35 -27.50
C ALA A 781 28.03 12.08 -29.01
N GLY A 782 29.17 12.34 -29.66
CA GLY A 782 29.38 12.06 -31.06
C GLY A 782 28.97 13.18 -32.02
N VAL A 783 28.75 14.40 -31.55
CA VAL A 783 28.52 15.57 -32.44
C VAL A 783 29.76 15.79 -33.32
N PRO A 784 29.59 16.00 -34.66
CA PRO A 784 30.72 16.11 -35.58
C PRO A 784 31.73 17.18 -35.13
N GLN A 785 33.04 16.86 -35.20
CA GLN A 785 34.11 17.74 -34.73
C GLN A 785 34.10 19.15 -35.38
N GLN A 786 33.66 19.24 -36.66
CA GLN A 786 33.52 20.52 -37.35
C GLN A 786 32.48 21.43 -36.67
N VAL A 787 31.33 20.84 -36.21
CA VAL A 787 30.28 21.55 -35.49
C VAL A 787 30.81 22.03 -34.13
N ILE A 788 31.53 21.14 -33.41
CA ILE A 788 32.12 21.47 -32.12
C ILE A 788 33.12 22.64 -32.25
N LYS A 789 33.97 22.64 -33.32
CA LYS A 789 34.95 23.70 -33.57
C LYS A 789 34.27 25.04 -33.85
N LEU A 790 33.21 25.06 -34.64
CA LEU A 790 32.39 26.27 -34.90
C LEU A 790 31.69 26.75 -33.62
N ALA A 791 31.15 25.83 -32.80
CA ALA A 791 30.52 26.15 -31.55
C ALA A 791 31.53 26.75 -30.53
N LYS A 792 32.76 26.20 -30.41
CA LYS A 792 33.83 26.75 -29.59
C LYS A 792 34.19 28.18 -30.00
N GLN A 793 34.29 28.46 -31.32
CA GLN A 793 34.54 29.81 -31.84
C GLN A 793 33.42 30.78 -31.50
N LYS A 794 32.16 30.33 -31.64
CA LYS A 794 30.99 31.16 -31.34
C LYS A 794 30.84 31.41 -29.84
N LEU A 795 31.12 30.42 -29.00
CA LEU A 795 31.11 30.58 -27.55
C LEU A 795 32.11 31.63 -27.09
N ALA A 796 33.36 31.56 -27.59
CA ALA A 796 34.39 32.55 -27.28
C ALA A 796 34.02 33.99 -27.72
N GLN A 797 33.24 34.16 -28.81
CA GLN A 797 32.71 35.45 -29.23
C GLN A 797 31.62 35.95 -28.28
N LEU A 798 30.70 35.07 -27.88
CA LEU A 798 29.58 35.40 -26.96
C LEU A 798 30.11 35.71 -25.56
N GLU A 799 31.08 34.97 -25.04
CA GLU A 799 31.73 35.25 -23.75
C GLU A 799 32.42 36.59 -23.71
N LYS A 800 33.14 36.99 -24.80
CA LYS A 800 33.72 38.31 -24.90
C LYS A 800 32.69 39.44 -24.90
N LEU A 801 31.59 39.26 -25.61
CA LEU A 801 30.45 40.23 -25.63
C LEU A 801 29.77 40.30 -24.27
N SER A 802 29.58 39.19 -23.60
CA SER A 802 29.00 39.09 -22.25
C SER A 802 29.91 39.78 -21.23
N GLN A 803 31.24 39.51 -21.22
CA GLN A 803 32.17 40.16 -20.31
C GLN A 803 32.21 41.69 -20.49
N GLN A 804 32.09 42.19 -21.74
CA GLN A 804 31.98 43.59 -22.00
C GLN A 804 30.68 44.20 -21.46
N ASN A 805 29.56 43.53 -21.66
CA ASN A 805 28.25 43.96 -21.16
C ASN A 805 28.13 43.80 -19.64
N THR A 806 28.70 42.74 -19.04
CA THR A 806 28.63 42.50 -17.61
C THR A 806 29.48 43.50 -16.83
N ASN A 807 30.69 43.88 -17.34
CA ASN A 807 31.49 44.94 -16.71
C ASN A 807 30.80 46.30 -16.78
N GLN A 808 30.08 46.59 -17.86
CA GLN A 808 29.26 47.79 -17.99
C GLN A 808 27.99 47.74 -17.10
N GLN A 809 27.30 46.62 -17.07
CA GLN A 809 26.12 46.42 -16.23
C GLN A 809 26.43 46.34 -14.74
N ILE A 810 27.55 45.72 -14.33
CA ILE A 810 28.02 45.75 -12.94
C ILE A 810 28.41 47.18 -12.52
N GLN A 811 29.01 47.95 -13.41
CA GLN A 811 29.23 49.37 -13.13
C GLN A 811 27.92 50.15 -13.07
N ASP A 812 26.98 49.89 -13.96
CA ASP A 812 25.65 50.51 -13.96
C ASP A 812 24.77 50.02 -12.77
N LEU A 813 24.82 48.77 -12.40
CA LEU A 813 24.18 48.22 -11.20
C LEU A 813 24.82 48.71 -9.89
N ARG A 814 26.17 48.89 -9.85
CA ARG A 814 26.84 49.55 -8.73
C ARG A 814 26.46 50.99 -8.61
N LEU A 815 26.25 51.69 -9.74
CA LEU A 815 25.79 53.06 -9.81
C LEU A 815 24.28 53.19 -9.50
N LEU A 816 23.48 52.20 -9.87
CA LEU A 816 22.06 52.09 -9.51
C LEU A 816 21.87 51.69 -8.03
N ASN A 817 22.65 50.72 -7.48
CA ASN A 817 22.64 50.43 -6.06
C ASN A 817 23.20 51.53 -5.16
N GLN A 818 24.09 52.40 -5.66
CA GLN A 818 24.47 53.63 -4.96
C GLN A 818 23.38 54.71 -5.03
N ARG A 819 22.44 54.64 -5.98
CA ARG A 819 21.27 55.52 -6.11
C ARG A 819 19.98 54.91 -5.59
N GLN A 820 19.94 53.63 -5.38
CA GLN A 820 18.82 52.87 -4.79
C GLN A 820 19.28 52.15 -3.53
N GLY A 821 19.73 52.94 -2.57
CA GLY A 821 19.50 52.59 -1.20
C GLY A 821 17.96 52.53 -1.06
N GLU A 822 17.47 51.38 -0.72
CA GLU A 822 16.07 51.11 -0.38
C GLU A 822 15.06 51.36 -1.51
N LEU A 823 14.85 50.41 -2.37
CA LEU A 823 13.57 50.18 -3.05
C LEU A 823 12.73 49.27 -2.10
N ALA A 824 12.10 49.90 -1.23
CA ALA A 824 10.71 50.24 -1.00
C ALA A 824 9.67 49.29 -1.62
N PHE A 825 9.83 47.95 -1.50
CA PHE A 825 8.67 47.07 -1.55
C PHE A 825 8.13 46.77 -0.14
N ASP A 826 8.97 46.80 0.88
CA ASP A 826 8.52 46.69 2.29
C ASP A 826 7.98 48.03 2.83
N GLN A 827 8.44 49.22 2.31
CA GLN A 827 7.95 50.50 2.80
C GLN A 827 6.53 50.83 2.34
N ALA A 828 6.11 50.42 1.12
CA ALA A 828 4.75 50.73 0.66
C ALA A 828 3.67 49.86 1.35
N GLU A 829 3.98 48.63 1.78
CA GLU A 829 3.06 47.84 2.57
C GLU A 829 3.02 48.26 4.05
N ASP A 830 4.14 48.73 4.60
CA ASP A 830 4.19 49.22 5.96
C ASP A 830 3.60 50.63 6.08
N GLU A 831 3.83 51.54 5.13
CA GLU A 831 3.16 52.84 5.10
C GLU A 831 1.65 52.73 4.93
N ASN A 832 1.16 51.81 4.09
CA ASN A 832 -0.28 51.55 3.95
C ASN A 832 -0.89 50.95 5.20
N LYS A 833 -0.19 50.02 5.88
CA LYS A 833 -0.63 49.45 7.17
C LYS A 833 -0.63 50.46 8.30
N GLU A 834 0.40 51.28 8.38
CA GLU A 834 0.50 52.32 9.41
C GLU A 834 -0.55 53.45 9.19
N MET A 835 -0.84 53.83 7.93
CA MET A 835 -1.90 54.74 7.58
C MET A 835 -3.29 54.19 7.88
N LEU A 836 -3.50 52.89 7.67
CA LEU A 836 -4.74 52.17 7.99
C LEU A 836 -4.95 52.03 9.52
N LEU A 837 -3.88 51.80 10.27
CA LEU A 837 -3.90 51.77 11.73
C LEU A 837 -4.15 53.15 12.33
N ASN A 838 -3.54 54.17 11.80
CA ASN A 838 -3.76 55.56 12.25
C ASN A 838 -5.19 56.00 11.95
N MET A 839 -5.75 55.70 10.77
CA MET A 839 -7.15 55.98 10.46
C MET A 839 -8.14 55.24 11.38
N LEU A 840 -7.83 54.04 11.79
CA LEU A 840 -8.65 53.27 12.74
C LEU A 840 -8.53 53.77 14.18
N GLN A 841 -7.36 54.28 14.60
CA GLN A 841 -7.16 54.84 15.95
C GLN A 841 -7.79 56.24 16.11
N GLU A 842 -7.86 57.07 15.07
CA GLU A 842 -8.51 58.37 15.10
C GLU A 842 -10.03 58.30 14.94
N LEU A 843 -10.59 57.12 14.70
CA LEU A 843 -12.00 56.93 14.42
C LEU A 843 -12.78 56.67 15.72
N ASP A 844 -13.62 57.62 16.14
CA ASP A 844 -14.55 57.38 17.24
C ASP A 844 -15.87 56.83 16.69
N PRO A 845 -16.20 55.54 16.96
CA PRO A 845 -17.41 54.91 16.45
C PRO A 845 -18.72 55.54 16.93
N ASP A 846 -18.69 56.17 18.11
CA ASP A 846 -19.87 56.72 18.74
C ASP A 846 -20.25 58.13 18.20
N GLU A 847 -19.32 58.79 17.51
CA GLU A 847 -19.60 60.09 16.84
C GLU A 847 -19.99 59.99 15.37
N LEU A 848 -20.00 58.74 14.79
CA LEU A 848 -20.31 58.54 13.40
C LEU A 848 -21.77 58.26 13.10
N SER A 849 -22.35 58.99 12.17
CA SER A 849 -23.65 58.61 11.62
C SER A 849 -23.54 57.33 10.76
N PRO A 850 -24.61 56.50 10.64
CA PRO A 850 -24.58 55.24 9.87
C PRO A 850 -24.08 55.40 8.42
N LYS A 851 -24.33 56.57 7.81
CA LYS A 851 -23.88 56.88 6.45
C LYS A 851 -22.40 57.15 6.40
N GLN A 852 -21.85 57.81 7.41
CA GLN A 852 -20.42 58.09 7.51
C GLN A 852 -19.65 56.78 7.84
N ALA A 853 -20.17 55.94 8.73
CA ALA A 853 -19.59 54.63 9.05
C ALA A 853 -19.45 53.72 7.79
N LEU A 854 -20.51 53.69 6.98
CA LEU A 854 -20.48 52.94 5.72
C LEU A 854 -19.48 53.50 4.71
N ALA A 855 -19.35 54.83 4.60
CA ALA A 855 -18.38 55.47 3.75
C ALA A 855 -16.91 55.17 4.18
N TYR A 856 -16.64 55.19 5.50
CA TYR A 856 -15.32 54.81 6.05
C TYR A 856 -15.00 53.33 5.81
N LEU A 857 -15.97 52.43 5.95
CA LEU A 857 -15.78 50.99 5.62
C LEU A 857 -15.41 50.79 4.15
N TYR A 858 -16.04 51.53 3.23
CA TYR A 858 -15.66 51.49 1.81
C TYR A 858 -14.27 52.06 1.54
N GLN A 859 -13.86 53.08 2.27
CA GLN A 859 -12.54 53.70 2.16
C GLN A 859 -11.45 52.75 2.67
N LEU A 860 -11.63 52.10 3.83
CA LEU A 860 -10.75 51.07 4.38
C LEU A 860 -10.64 49.87 3.44
N LYS A 861 -11.78 49.39 2.92
CA LYS A 861 -11.79 48.27 1.96
C LYS A 861 -11.07 48.59 0.63
N LYS A 862 -11.07 49.84 0.22
CA LYS A 862 -10.34 50.27 -0.98
C LYS A 862 -8.83 50.34 -0.74
N MET A 863 -8.39 50.71 0.46
CA MET A 863 -6.99 50.74 0.87
C MET A 863 -6.42 49.32 1.06
N ILE A 864 -7.21 48.36 1.54
CA ILE A 864 -6.83 46.94 1.66
C ILE A 864 -6.68 46.25 0.28
N LYS A 865 -7.32 46.81 -0.78
CA LYS A 865 -7.25 46.24 -2.14
C LYS A 865 -6.18 46.91 -3.03
N GLN A 866 -5.56 47.97 -2.59
CA GLN A 866 -4.37 48.57 -3.19
C GLN A 866 -3.09 48.14 -2.47
#